data_5a57b6792aaf7e76eec939cd39672421
#
_entry.id   5a57b6792aaf7e76eec939cd39672421
#
_cell.length_a   1.000
_cell.length_b   1.000
_cell.length_c   1.000
_cell.angle_alpha   90.00
_cell.angle_beta   90.00
_cell.angle_gamma   90.00
#
_symmetry.space_group_name_H-M   'P 1'
#
loop_
_entity.id
_entity.type
_entity.pdbx_description
1 polymer ?
#
loop_
_entity_poly.entity_id
_entity_poly.type
_entity_poly.pdbx_seq_one_letter_code
_entity_poly.pdbx_strand_id
1 'polypeptide(L)'
;QRAIALQKQKQFSTQTIVLDVVANNSGSVTSALESYQPALDYYQQASEVTPRQPDSLKAELNRLSLLLDIQEFWQGAITDFDRHLDSLEINDPEFLQEITTGSKTLKQDLEQRLESEIGNAIAQVEPKVTQLTATRGGIYSRINLAQSLMRRGASDSQTAQILATAVKQARSINNVTAEAEAMGYLGSLYEQQGQYKSARRLTEGALQLAPTAEYPDIAYRWNAQLGRILAAQGQRVPALSAYETSFNTIRTLRSDLATTPVEPIFREYISLLLQAEPSTSQLAQARDVLESLQVATLDNFFRDPCSEIAEKPVVIDDVDSKAAVIYPILLQDRLEVILTLPGKPLRRYTIPNLTPEKVDTTIQQLRRNALTNPGFAEQIRGARGNPQSATEIAQLKTSQEKSLQQDILPLASEIYSWLIEPAEAELKASEVQTLVFVLDGSLRNIPMSLLYDQKEQKYLIQKDYDVALSSGLQLTAPQPLTKQPIKVLAAGVTSDFPAYRFPPIPKVKDELNKIKQIFDKSEILLNQEFTKASLEQKLQNSDFPVVHLATHGQFGSTADQTFILSGTNQGDPLINVNQFDNLLRAGNLKRSQPIELLVLSACNTAEGDSQAILGLAGVAVRAGARSTLATLWSADDEATANLMGKFYTNLSQNTQVSKARALRKAQLELLMESDSQYRHPFYWAPFVLVGNWL
;
A
#
# COMPACT_ATOMS: atom_id res chain seq x y z
N GLN A 1 23.96 -2.89 9.33
CA GLN A 1 23.80 -1.46 9.63
C GLN A 1 23.00 -0.73 8.52
N ARG A 2 23.30 -0.96 7.23
CA ARG A 2 22.49 -0.39 6.12
C ARG A 2 21.01 -0.76 6.27
N ALA A 3 20.70 -2.03 6.52
CA ALA A 3 19.33 -2.48 6.75
C ALA A 3 18.70 -1.81 8.00
N ILE A 4 19.48 -1.63 9.07
CA ILE A 4 19.02 -0.95 10.30
C ILE A 4 18.76 0.54 10.05
N ALA A 5 19.63 1.22 9.30
CA ALA A 5 19.45 2.63 8.96
C ALA A 5 18.20 2.83 8.08
N LEU A 6 18.02 2.01 7.05
CA LEU A 6 16.84 2.01 6.19
C LEU A 6 15.56 1.58 6.94
N GLN A 7 15.70 0.72 7.95
CA GLN A 7 14.59 0.26 8.79
C GLN A 7 14.10 1.34 9.75
N LYS A 8 15.00 2.13 10.36
CA LYS A 8 14.64 3.26 11.22
C LYS A 8 13.86 4.34 10.46
N GLN A 9 14.20 4.60 9.19
CA GLN A 9 13.47 5.53 8.35
C GLN A 9 12.03 5.10 8.05
N LYS A 10 11.80 3.80 7.93
CA LYS A 10 10.45 3.27 7.67
C LYS A 10 9.53 3.28 8.90
N GLN A 11 10.01 3.71 10.08
CA GLN A 11 9.22 3.77 11.31
C GLN A 11 8.28 4.98 11.41
N PHE A 12 8.49 6.01 10.57
CA PHE A 12 7.65 7.21 10.55
C PHE A 12 7.15 7.46 9.12
N SER A 13 6.00 8.11 8.97
CA SER A 13 5.60 8.57 7.64
C SER A 13 6.64 9.55 7.09
N THR A 14 6.84 9.60 5.78
CA THR A 14 7.78 10.53 5.14
C THR A 14 7.50 11.99 5.53
N GLN A 15 6.23 12.35 5.65
CA GLN A 15 5.79 13.67 6.09
C GLN A 15 6.22 13.98 7.53
N THR A 16 6.04 13.03 8.45
CA THR A 16 6.44 13.17 9.86
C THR A 16 7.95 13.32 9.98
N ILE A 17 8.72 12.58 9.19
CA ILE A 17 10.20 12.67 9.20
C ILE A 17 10.65 14.06 8.74
N VAL A 18 10.11 14.57 7.63
CA VAL A 18 10.48 15.88 7.11
C VAL A 18 10.03 16.98 8.06
N LEU A 19 8.80 16.89 8.60
CA LEU A 19 8.27 17.84 9.57
C LEU A 19 9.11 17.87 10.85
N ASP A 20 9.52 16.72 11.37
CA ASP A 20 10.37 16.62 12.57
C ASP A 20 11.73 17.29 12.36
N VAL A 21 12.38 17.05 11.21
CA VAL A 21 13.65 17.68 10.86
C VAL A 21 13.49 19.18 10.66
N VAL A 22 12.42 19.63 9.99
CA VAL A 22 12.19 21.04 9.68
C VAL A 22 11.76 21.83 10.92
N ALA A 23 10.79 21.32 11.68
CA ALA A 23 10.20 22.04 12.82
C ALA A 23 11.07 21.98 14.07
N ASN A 24 11.71 20.85 14.37
CA ASN A 24 12.45 20.68 15.62
C ASN A 24 13.93 21.03 15.53
N ASN A 25 14.53 21.00 14.32
CA ASN A 25 15.98 21.17 14.15
C ASN A 25 16.36 22.26 13.14
N SER A 26 15.46 23.19 12.88
CA SER A 26 15.71 24.30 11.93
C SER A 26 16.15 23.83 10.53
N GLY A 27 15.65 22.66 10.08
CA GLY A 27 16.00 22.11 8.77
C GLY A 27 17.45 21.59 8.66
N SER A 28 18.05 21.13 9.73
CA SER A 28 19.46 20.70 9.73
C SER A 28 19.69 19.44 8.90
N VAL A 29 20.56 19.53 7.89
CA VAL A 29 21.04 18.37 7.11
C VAL A 29 21.67 17.30 8.01
N THR A 30 22.30 17.70 9.10
CA THR A 30 22.90 16.78 10.07
C THR A 30 21.85 15.88 10.69
N SER A 31 20.71 16.43 11.13
CA SER A 31 19.60 15.64 11.67
C SER A 31 18.98 14.71 10.62
N ALA A 32 18.83 15.17 9.40
CA ALA A 32 18.33 14.36 8.29
C ALA A 32 19.23 13.14 8.01
N LEU A 33 20.54 13.29 8.14
CA LEU A 33 21.52 12.23 7.87
C LEU A 33 21.92 11.41 9.10
N GLU A 34 21.51 11.81 10.31
CA GLU A 34 21.93 11.18 11.58
C GLU A 34 21.72 9.68 11.61
N SER A 35 20.56 9.21 11.13
CA SER A 35 20.22 7.78 11.11
C SER A 35 21.09 6.95 10.15
N TYR A 36 21.69 7.58 9.14
CA TYR A 36 22.56 6.92 8.16
C TYR A 36 24.04 7.01 8.50
N GLN A 37 24.43 7.97 9.32
CA GLN A 37 25.83 8.24 9.63
C GLN A 37 26.59 6.98 10.11
N PRO A 38 26.03 6.13 11.03
CA PRO A 38 26.72 4.92 11.45
C PRO A 38 26.99 3.93 10.30
N ALA A 39 26.11 3.87 9.29
CA ALA A 39 26.31 3.00 8.14
C ALA A 39 27.36 3.56 7.18
N LEU A 40 27.35 4.88 6.96
CA LEU A 40 28.34 5.56 6.16
C LEU A 40 29.74 5.45 6.77
N ASP A 41 29.85 5.66 8.09
CA ASP A 41 31.10 5.53 8.84
C ASP A 41 31.62 4.09 8.82
N TYR A 42 30.74 3.11 8.95
CA TYR A 42 31.12 1.70 8.84
C TYR A 42 31.74 1.36 7.49
N TYR A 43 31.14 1.82 6.39
CA TYR A 43 31.73 1.60 5.06
C TYR A 43 33.04 2.34 4.88
N GLN A 44 33.19 3.53 5.43
CA GLN A 44 34.44 4.28 5.39
C GLN A 44 35.53 3.54 6.18
N GLN A 45 35.26 3.14 7.42
CA GLN A 45 36.18 2.37 8.23
C GLN A 45 36.56 1.03 7.56
N ALA A 46 35.57 0.33 6.98
CA ALA A 46 35.83 -0.90 6.26
C ALA A 46 36.77 -0.71 5.06
N SER A 47 36.69 0.45 4.39
CA SER A 47 37.61 0.80 3.30
C SER A 47 39.01 1.09 3.75
N GLU A 48 39.20 1.59 4.97
CA GLU A 48 40.51 1.98 5.54
C GLU A 48 41.25 0.79 6.18
N VAL A 49 40.51 -0.13 6.81
CA VAL A 49 41.08 -1.24 7.59
C VAL A 49 41.43 -2.47 6.74
N THR A 50 40.81 -2.60 5.56
CA THR A 50 41.03 -3.77 4.70
C THR A 50 42.22 -3.54 3.76
N PRO A 51 43.40 -4.17 3.99
CA PRO A 51 44.59 -3.91 3.16
C PRO A 51 44.50 -4.52 1.75
N ARG A 52 43.48 -5.34 1.48
CA ARG A 52 43.27 -5.97 0.16
C ARG A 52 42.39 -5.08 -0.70
N GLN A 53 42.93 -4.57 -1.80
CA GLN A 53 42.21 -3.69 -2.73
C GLN A 53 40.76 -4.08 -3.10
N PRO A 54 40.43 -5.37 -3.32
CA PRO A 54 39.07 -5.73 -3.71
C PRO A 54 38.02 -5.45 -2.62
N ASP A 55 38.34 -5.68 -1.35
CA ASP A 55 37.36 -5.54 -0.25
C ASP A 55 37.19 -4.06 0.15
N SER A 56 38.28 -3.29 0.16
CA SER A 56 38.24 -1.85 0.35
C SER A 56 37.38 -1.16 -0.72
N LEU A 57 37.61 -1.49 -1.99
CA LEU A 57 36.84 -0.92 -3.09
C LEU A 57 35.36 -1.32 -3.07
N LYS A 58 35.05 -2.55 -2.64
CA LYS A 58 33.66 -2.97 -2.43
C LYS A 58 32.95 -2.15 -1.36
N ALA A 59 33.65 -1.83 -0.26
CA ALA A 59 33.11 -0.95 0.79
C ALA A 59 32.85 0.47 0.26
N GLU A 60 33.77 1.02 -0.54
CA GLU A 60 33.59 2.34 -1.17
C GLU A 60 32.41 2.36 -2.15
N LEU A 61 32.24 1.32 -2.99
CA LEU A 61 31.09 1.18 -3.90
C LEU A 61 29.77 1.03 -3.15
N ASN A 62 29.77 0.28 -2.05
CA ASN A 62 28.59 0.16 -1.20
C ASN A 62 28.24 1.50 -0.52
N ARG A 63 29.25 2.27 -0.10
CA ARG A 63 29.05 3.64 0.42
C ARG A 63 28.43 4.54 -0.64
N LEU A 64 28.95 4.50 -1.87
CA LEU A 64 28.39 5.26 -3.00
C LEU A 64 26.92 4.88 -3.27
N SER A 65 26.62 3.58 -3.32
CA SER A 65 25.23 3.11 -3.48
C SER A 65 24.34 3.60 -2.35
N LEU A 66 24.80 3.59 -1.09
CA LEU A 66 24.02 4.10 0.04
C LEU A 66 23.76 5.60 -0.06
N LEU A 67 24.74 6.39 -0.49
CA LEU A 67 24.58 7.84 -0.69
C LEU A 67 23.51 8.14 -1.76
N LEU A 68 23.47 7.35 -2.83
CA LEU A 68 22.44 7.46 -3.87
C LEU A 68 21.07 7.05 -3.33
N ASP A 69 20.98 5.98 -2.53
CA ASP A 69 19.73 5.56 -1.88
C ASP A 69 19.19 6.65 -0.94
N ILE A 70 20.08 7.33 -0.21
CA ILE A 70 19.74 8.45 0.69
C ILE A 70 19.23 9.64 -0.14
N GLN A 71 19.92 9.97 -1.23
CA GLN A 71 19.50 11.07 -2.11
C GLN A 71 18.11 10.84 -2.69
N GLU A 72 17.86 9.66 -3.26
CA GLU A 72 16.56 9.30 -3.82
C GLU A 72 15.44 9.33 -2.76
N PHE A 73 15.74 8.82 -1.55
CA PHE A 73 14.79 8.85 -0.44
C PHE A 73 14.39 10.28 -0.07
N TRP A 74 15.38 11.16 0.19
CA TRP A 74 15.07 12.51 0.65
C TRP A 74 14.46 13.38 -0.43
N GLN A 75 14.85 13.21 -1.69
CA GLN A 75 14.19 13.88 -2.82
C GLN A 75 12.71 13.48 -2.90
N GLY A 76 12.42 12.20 -2.76
CA GLY A 76 11.04 11.70 -2.72
C GLY A 76 10.28 12.22 -1.51
N ALA A 77 10.86 12.13 -0.31
CA ALA A 77 10.24 12.53 0.96
C ALA A 77 9.92 14.04 1.00
N ILE A 78 10.84 14.88 0.57
CA ILE A 78 10.63 16.32 0.54
C ILE A 78 9.61 16.70 -0.54
N THR A 79 9.67 16.08 -1.71
CA THR A 79 8.69 16.32 -2.78
C THR A 79 7.29 15.92 -2.34
N ASP A 80 7.16 14.82 -1.62
CA ASP A 80 5.91 14.37 -1.04
C ASP A 80 5.43 15.32 0.07
N PHE A 81 6.33 15.74 0.94
CA PHE A 81 6.04 16.72 1.99
C PHE A 81 5.59 18.06 1.41
N ASP A 82 6.32 18.63 0.44
CA ASP A 82 5.98 19.91 -0.20
C ASP A 82 4.61 19.85 -0.89
N ARG A 83 4.29 18.72 -1.53
CA ARG A 83 2.98 18.48 -2.14
C ARG A 83 1.85 18.49 -1.12
N HIS A 84 2.13 18.06 0.10
CA HIS A 84 1.15 17.96 1.18
C HIS A 84 1.19 19.14 2.16
N LEU A 85 2.11 20.08 1.97
CA LEU A 85 2.32 21.18 2.91
C LEU A 85 1.04 22.03 3.09
N ASP A 86 0.32 22.30 2.00
CA ASP A 86 -0.98 22.97 2.04
C ASP A 86 -2.06 22.14 2.78
N SER A 87 -1.74 20.87 3.07
CA SER A 87 -2.63 19.94 3.74
C SER A 87 -2.44 19.88 5.26
N LEU A 88 -1.34 20.40 5.74
CA LEU A 88 -1.13 20.54 7.16
C LEU A 88 -2.03 21.71 7.63
N GLU A 89 -2.99 21.42 8.51
CA GLU A 89 -3.87 22.45 9.12
C GLU A 89 -3.05 23.34 10.08
N ILE A 90 -2.10 24.06 9.53
CA ILE A 90 -1.30 25.02 10.25
C ILE A 90 -2.08 26.34 10.22
N ASN A 91 -2.85 26.61 11.27
CA ASN A 91 -3.61 27.85 11.44
C ASN A 91 -2.72 29.08 11.77
N ASP A 92 -1.44 28.87 11.92
CA ASP A 92 -0.45 29.91 12.16
C ASP A 92 0.31 30.20 10.86
N PRO A 93 0.08 31.36 10.21
CA PRO A 93 0.76 31.73 8.97
C PRO A 93 2.27 31.88 9.12
N GLU A 94 2.76 32.30 10.29
CA GLU A 94 4.20 32.45 10.55
C GLU A 94 4.86 31.08 10.63
N PHE A 95 4.24 30.13 11.32
CA PHE A 95 4.71 28.74 11.41
C PHE A 95 4.64 28.02 10.06
N LEU A 96 3.59 28.24 9.26
CA LEU A 96 3.51 27.69 7.90
C LEU A 96 4.63 28.25 7.00
N GLN A 97 4.93 29.54 7.10
CA GLN A 97 6.04 30.17 6.37
C GLN A 97 7.39 29.63 6.83
N GLU A 98 7.57 29.42 8.14
CA GLU A 98 8.78 28.82 8.70
C GLU A 98 9.02 27.41 8.16
N ILE A 99 8.01 26.54 8.18
CA ILE A 99 8.07 25.16 7.67
C ILE A 99 8.34 25.15 6.16
N THR A 100 7.63 26.00 5.39
CA THR A 100 7.84 26.10 3.93
C THR A 100 9.27 26.52 3.60
N THR A 101 9.80 27.49 4.33
CA THR A 101 11.16 27.98 4.15
C THR A 101 12.17 26.91 4.60
N GLY A 102 11.91 26.26 5.72
CA GLY A 102 12.73 25.17 6.26
C GLY A 102 12.82 23.97 5.31
N SER A 103 11.71 23.56 4.70
CA SER A 103 11.68 22.47 3.71
C SER A 103 12.54 22.80 2.48
N LYS A 104 12.39 24.00 1.92
CA LYS A 104 13.21 24.49 0.79
C LYS A 104 14.69 24.53 1.13
N THR A 105 15.03 25.05 2.32
CA THR A 105 16.42 25.11 2.79
C THR A 105 16.99 23.71 2.97
N LEU A 106 16.25 22.81 3.63
CA LEU A 106 16.66 21.43 3.81
C LEU A 106 16.90 20.73 2.47
N LYS A 107 16.03 20.95 1.49
CA LYS A 107 16.18 20.39 0.14
C LYS A 107 17.47 20.85 -0.50
N GLN A 108 17.73 22.17 -0.52
CA GLN A 108 18.92 22.74 -1.14
C GLN A 108 20.22 22.27 -0.46
N ASP A 109 20.23 22.27 0.87
CA ASP A 109 21.40 21.86 1.64
C ASP A 109 21.69 20.36 1.51
N LEU A 110 20.64 19.52 1.51
CA LEU A 110 20.76 18.07 1.28
C LEU A 110 21.27 17.77 -0.14
N GLU A 111 20.69 18.42 -1.15
CA GLU A 111 21.13 18.28 -2.54
C GLU A 111 22.60 18.68 -2.67
N GLN A 112 22.99 19.83 -2.14
CA GLN A 112 24.38 20.29 -2.21
C GLN A 112 25.35 19.35 -1.49
N ARG A 113 25.02 18.90 -0.28
CA ARG A 113 25.87 18.01 0.50
C ARG A 113 25.99 16.63 -0.12
N LEU A 114 24.87 16.01 -0.48
CA LEU A 114 24.86 14.67 -1.08
C LEU A 114 25.53 14.66 -2.45
N GLU A 115 25.28 15.67 -3.30
CA GLU A 115 25.97 15.82 -4.57
C GLU A 115 27.50 15.93 -4.39
N SER A 116 27.96 16.70 -3.40
CA SER A 116 29.36 16.79 -3.08
C SER A 116 29.94 15.46 -2.59
N GLU A 117 29.29 14.78 -1.67
CA GLU A 117 29.75 13.49 -1.15
C GLU A 117 29.74 12.39 -2.22
N ILE A 118 28.69 12.33 -3.05
CA ILE A 118 28.58 11.40 -4.18
C ILE A 118 29.68 11.70 -5.21
N GLY A 119 29.87 12.96 -5.56
CA GLY A 119 30.93 13.39 -6.48
C GLY A 119 32.34 12.99 -6.00
N ASN A 120 32.61 13.21 -4.71
CA ASN A 120 33.89 12.82 -4.09
C ASN A 120 34.06 11.30 -4.07
N ALA A 121 33.00 10.54 -3.73
CA ALA A 121 33.03 9.08 -3.74
C ALA A 121 33.30 8.52 -5.16
N ILE A 122 32.68 9.07 -6.18
CA ILE A 122 32.93 8.69 -7.58
C ILE A 122 34.38 9.01 -7.97
N ALA A 123 34.86 10.21 -7.68
CA ALA A 123 36.24 10.62 -7.99
C ALA A 123 37.31 9.74 -7.33
N GLN A 124 37.01 9.18 -6.14
CA GLN A 124 37.87 8.24 -5.44
C GLN A 124 37.83 6.83 -6.00
N VAL A 125 36.63 6.35 -6.36
CA VAL A 125 36.40 4.97 -6.78
C VAL A 125 36.75 4.72 -8.25
N GLU A 126 36.43 5.67 -9.11
CA GLU A 126 36.57 5.51 -10.57
C GLU A 126 38.01 5.19 -11.04
N PRO A 127 39.07 5.91 -10.60
CA PRO A 127 40.44 5.57 -10.97
C PRO A 127 40.87 4.18 -10.53
N LYS A 128 40.36 3.73 -9.35
CA LYS A 128 40.67 2.39 -8.83
C LYS A 128 39.98 1.30 -9.65
N VAL A 129 38.68 1.50 -9.98
CA VAL A 129 37.90 0.59 -10.78
C VAL A 129 38.47 0.43 -12.19
N THR A 130 38.87 1.50 -12.82
CA THR A 130 39.42 1.46 -14.20
C THR A 130 40.75 0.68 -14.30
N GLN A 131 41.50 0.60 -13.21
CA GLN A 131 42.79 -0.13 -13.17
C GLN A 131 42.66 -1.62 -12.81
N LEU A 132 41.46 -2.10 -12.43
CA LEU A 132 41.25 -3.48 -12.01
C LEU A 132 41.57 -4.46 -13.15
N THR A 133 42.17 -5.59 -12.80
CA THR A 133 42.40 -6.72 -13.70
C THR A 133 41.11 -7.50 -13.94
N ALA A 134 41.14 -8.40 -14.93
CA ALA A 134 40.00 -9.28 -15.27
C ALA A 134 39.82 -10.38 -14.19
N THR A 135 39.19 -10.01 -13.10
CA THR A 135 38.73 -10.90 -12.04
C THR A 135 37.23 -10.75 -11.86
N ARG A 136 36.54 -11.75 -11.28
CA ARG A 136 35.12 -11.66 -10.98
C ARG A 136 34.81 -10.38 -10.18
N GLY A 137 35.55 -10.13 -9.09
CA GLY A 137 35.38 -8.91 -8.27
C GLY A 137 35.60 -7.62 -9.05
N GLY A 138 36.64 -7.56 -9.90
CA GLY A 138 36.93 -6.39 -10.72
C GLY A 138 35.84 -6.07 -11.75
N ILE A 139 35.25 -7.12 -12.34
CA ILE A 139 34.15 -6.98 -13.31
C ILE A 139 32.90 -6.46 -12.62
N TYR A 140 32.48 -7.06 -11.49
CA TYR A 140 31.31 -6.58 -10.74
C TYR A 140 31.52 -5.19 -10.16
N SER A 141 32.75 -4.80 -9.78
CA SER A 141 33.04 -3.41 -9.38
C SER A 141 32.80 -2.42 -10.52
N ARG A 142 33.13 -2.78 -11.77
CA ARG A 142 32.81 -1.95 -12.95
C ARG A 142 31.32 -1.84 -13.20
N ILE A 143 30.61 -2.95 -13.10
CA ILE A 143 29.14 -2.98 -13.26
C ILE A 143 28.49 -2.09 -12.20
N ASN A 144 28.88 -2.23 -10.93
CA ASN A 144 28.32 -1.44 -9.83
C ASN A 144 28.62 0.05 -9.96
N LEU A 145 29.85 0.42 -10.39
CA LEU A 145 30.16 1.81 -10.66
C LEU A 145 29.29 2.37 -11.81
N ALA A 146 29.18 1.62 -12.90
CA ALA A 146 28.38 2.06 -14.04
C ALA A 146 26.90 2.21 -13.66
N GLN A 147 26.34 1.30 -12.86
CA GLN A 147 24.98 1.44 -12.32
C GLN A 147 24.83 2.72 -11.48
N SER A 148 25.81 3.02 -10.62
CA SER A 148 25.79 4.24 -9.81
C SER A 148 25.85 5.50 -10.67
N LEU A 149 26.66 5.50 -11.73
CA LEU A 149 26.74 6.59 -12.69
C LEU A 149 25.42 6.75 -13.48
N MET A 150 24.82 5.66 -13.92
CA MET A 150 23.53 5.68 -14.63
C MET A 150 22.39 6.21 -13.73
N ARG A 151 22.34 5.83 -12.45
CA ARG A 151 21.37 6.36 -11.47
C ARG A 151 21.49 7.88 -11.31
N ARG A 152 22.70 8.42 -11.43
CA ARG A 152 22.95 9.85 -11.40
C ARG A 152 22.60 10.57 -12.72
N GLY A 153 22.15 9.85 -13.72
CA GLY A 153 21.82 10.39 -15.04
C GLY A 153 23.03 10.51 -15.98
N ALA A 154 24.20 9.99 -15.58
CA ALA A 154 25.37 9.95 -16.45
C ALA A 154 25.21 8.83 -17.50
N SER A 155 24.65 9.19 -18.64
CA SER A 155 24.54 8.32 -19.81
C SER A 155 25.57 8.71 -20.88
N ASP A 156 26.84 8.80 -20.47
CA ASP A 156 27.95 9.28 -21.29
C ASP A 156 28.80 8.15 -21.90
N SER A 157 29.74 8.55 -22.75
CA SER A 157 30.70 7.62 -23.37
C SER A 157 31.59 6.92 -22.36
N GLN A 158 31.83 7.50 -21.20
CA GLN A 158 32.67 6.96 -20.14
C GLN A 158 32.00 5.79 -19.46
N THR A 159 30.72 5.92 -19.08
CA THR A 159 29.92 4.83 -18.52
C THR A 159 29.81 3.67 -19.51
N ALA A 160 29.61 3.98 -20.80
CA ALA A 160 29.63 2.96 -21.86
C ALA A 160 30.97 2.21 -21.95
N GLN A 161 32.09 2.92 -21.80
CA GLN A 161 33.42 2.32 -21.87
C GLN A 161 33.71 1.43 -20.65
N ILE A 162 33.26 1.82 -19.46
CA ILE A 162 33.35 0.99 -18.24
C ILE A 162 32.61 -0.34 -18.45
N LEU A 163 31.36 -0.29 -18.93
CA LEU A 163 30.56 -1.50 -19.21
C LEU A 163 31.12 -2.34 -20.33
N ALA A 164 31.58 -1.75 -21.44
CA ALA A 164 32.20 -2.46 -22.53
C ALA A 164 33.50 -3.17 -22.10
N THR A 165 34.27 -2.53 -21.19
CA THR A 165 35.44 -3.16 -20.58
C THR A 165 35.03 -4.33 -19.68
N ALA A 166 33.97 -4.20 -18.90
CA ALA A 166 33.42 -5.29 -18.09
C ALA A 166 33.02 -6.49 -18.97
N VAL A 167 32.31 -6.26 -20.08
CA VAL A 167 31.95 -7.31 -21.04
C VAL A 167 33.20 -8.04 -21.58
N LYS A 168 34.21 -7.26 -22.04
CA LYS A 168 35.46 -7.83 -22.55
C LYS A 168 36.22 -8.67 -21.52
N GLN A 169 36.29 -8.17 -20.28
CA GLN A 169 36.95 -8.87 -19.20
C GLN A 169 36.19 -10.13 -18.75
N ALA A 170 34.84 -10.05 -18.62
CA ALA A 170 34.01 -11.21 -18.28
C ALA A 170 34.18 -12.34 -19.30
N ARG A 171 34.22 -12.00 -20.59
CA ARG A 171 34.48 -12.94 -21.69
C ARG A 171 35.87 -13.57 -21.56
N SER A 172 36.91 -12.78 -21.21
CA SER A 172 38.28 -13.29 -21.12
C SER A 172 38.50 -14.30 -19.99
N ILE A 173 37.64 -14.32 -18.97
CA ILE A 173 37.67 -15.27 -17.86
C ILE A 173 36.53 -16.31 -17.90
N ASN A 174 35.79 -16.35 -19.02
CA ASN A 174 34.63 -17.23 -19.20
C ASN A 174 33.55 -17.09 -18.12
N ASN A 175 33.31 -15.88 -17.60
CA ASN A 175 32.25 -15.60 -16.64
C ASN A 175 30.98 -15.14 -17.37
N VAL A 176 30.16 -16.12 -17.76
CA VAL A 176 28.96 -15.91 -18.58
C VAL A 176 27.94 -15.01 -17.87
N THR A 177 27.74 -15.17 -16.58
CA THR A 177 26.80 -14.37 -15.79
C THR A 177 27.20 -12.89 -15.76
N ALA A 178 28.48 -12.61 -15.47
CA ALA A 178 28.98 -11.24 -15.45
C ALA A 178 29.00 -10.61 -16.85
N GLU A 179 29.24 -11.40 -17.91
CA GLU A 179 29.15 -10.95 -19.29
C GLU A 179 27.70 -10.55 -19.63
N ALA A 180 26.72 -11.39 -19.29
CA ALA A 180 25.31 -11.13 -19.51
C ALA A 180 24.83 -9.88 -18.76
N GLU A 181 25.21 -9.73 -17.50
CA GLU A 181 24.87 -8.54 -16.72
C GLU A 181 25.48 -7.28 -17.29
N ALA A 182 26.77 -7.26 -17.62
CA ALA A 182 27.43 -6.12 -18.22
C ALA A 182 26.84 -5.74 -19.58
N MET A 183 26.48 -6.72 -20.42
CA MET A 183 25.79 -6.49 -21.69
C MET A 183 24.39 -5.92 -21.49
N GLY A 184 23.64 -6.45 -20.53
CA GLY A 184 22.31 -5.98 -20.19
C GLY A 184 22.32 -4.52 -19.76
N TYR A 185 23.21 -4.12 -18.84
CA TYR A 185 23.35 -2.72 -18.41
C TYR A 185 23.88 -1.81 -19.53
N LEU A 186 24.77 -2.29 -20.39
CA LEU A 186 25.18 -1.53 -21.57
C LEU A 186 24.01 -1.34 -22.52
N GLY A 187 23.14 -2.35 -22.66
CA GLY A 187 21.89 -2.25 -23.41
C GLY A 187 20.95 -1.21 -22.80
N SER A 188 20.82 -1.18 -21.46
CA SER A 188 20.02 -0.18 -20.74
C SER A 188 20.54 1.25 -20.98
N LEU A 189 21.85 1.44 -20.96
CA LEU A 189 22.48 2.73 -21.26
C LEU A 189 22.11 3.23 -22.67
N TYR A 190 22.20 2.35 -23.68
CA TYR A 190 21.80 2.69 -25.05
C TYR A 190 20.28 2.88 -25.20
N GLU A 191 19.47 2.18 -24.41
CA GLU A 191 18.03 2.42 -24.35
C GLU A 191 17.73 3.85 -23.87
N GLN A 192 18.36 4.28 -22.77
CA GLN A 192 18.23 5.66 -22.24
C GLN A 192 18.64 6.73 -23.26
N GLN A 193 19.61 6.42 -24.12
CA GLN A 193 20.05 7.31 -25.20
C GLN A 193 19.16 7.25 -26.46
N GLY A 194 18.07 6.46 -26.46
CA GLY A 194 17.22 6.25 -27.62
C GLY A 194 17.87 5.42 -28.75
N GLN A 195 19.02 4.79 -28.51
CA GLN A 195 19.74 3.99 -29.49
C GLN A 195 19.20 2.54 -29.54
N TYR A 196 17.91 2.42 -29.78
CA TYR A 196 17.16 1.16 -29.65
C TYR A 196 17.71 -0.04 -30.43
N LYS A 197 18.37 0.17 -31.59
CA LYS A 197 19.00 -0.92 -32.37
C LYS A 197 20.19 -1.53 -31.62
N SER A 198 21.04 -0.70 -31.04
CA SER A 198 22.20 -1.13 -30.25
C SER A 198 21.75 -1.75 -28.91
N ALA A 199 20.80 -1.10 -28.24
CA ALA A 199 20.18 -1.57 -27.00
C ALA A 199 19.61 -2.99 -27.19
N ARG A 200 18.81 -3.19 -28.23
CA ARG A 200 18.22 -4.49 -28.55
C ARG A 200 19.27 -5.58 -28.73
N ARG A 201 20.27 -5.34 -29.59
CA ARG A 201 21.33 -6.32 -29.86
C ARG A 201 22.07 -6.75 -28.60
N LEU A 202 22.34 -5.80 -27.69
CA LEU A 202 23.03 -6.08 -26.42
C LEU A 202 22.12 -6.83 -25.46
N THR A 203 20.86 -6.46 -25.36
CA THR A 203 19.88 -7.12 -24.49
C THR A 203 19.58 -8.56 -24.96
N GLU A 204 19.38 -8.75 -26.26
CA GLU A 204 19.24 -10.10 -26.85
C GLU A 204 20.50 -10.96 -26.62
N GLY A 205 21.68 -10.36 -26.76
CA GLY A 205 22.95 -11.03 -26.44
C GLY A 205 23.08 -11.43 -24.98
N ALA A 206 22.63 -10.56 -24.05
CA ALA A 206 22.60 -10.86 -22.62
C ALA A 206 21.65 -12.06 -22.32
N LEU A 207 20.47 -12.09 -22.94
CA LEU A 207 19.50 -13.19 -22.81
C LEU A 207 19.98 -14.51 -23.46
N GLN A 208 20.80 -14.43 -24.50
CA GLN A 208 21.44 -15.64 -25.08
C GLN A 208 22.48 -16.23 -24.15
N LEU A 209 23.24 -15.39 -23.43
CA LEU A 209 24.24 -15.82 -22.46
C LEU A 209 23.62 -16.31 -21.15
N ALA A 210 22.54 -15.68 -20.71
CA ALA A 210 21.82 -16.03 -19.51
C ALA A 210 20.33 -16.34 -19.86
N PRO A 211 20.06 -17.54 -20.41
CA PRO A 211 18.69 -17.93 -20.74
C PRO A 211 17.80 -17.96 -19.49
N THR A 212 16.54 -17.57 -19.66
CA THR A 212 15.57 -17.46 -18.54
C THR A 212 15.43 -18.78 -17.73
N ALA A 213 15.53 -19.91 -18.39
CA ALA A 213 15.40 -21.22 -17.74
C ALA A 213 16.57 -21.55 -16.77
N GLU A 214 17.77 -20.99 -17.03
CA GLU A 214 18.97 -21.25 -16.24
C GLU A 214 19.33 -20.10 -15.28
N TYR A 215 19.00 -18.86 -15.65
CA TYR A 215 19.34 -17.63 -14.93
C TYR A 215 18.12 -16.72 -14.78
N PRO A 216 17.02 -17.20 -14.16
CA PRO A 216 15.78 -16.44 -14.08
C PRO A 216 15.94 -15.14 -13.28
N ASP A 217 16.81 -15.11 -12.26
CA ASP A 217 17.14 -13.97 -11.41
C ASP A 217 17.76 -12.76 -12.15
N ILE A 218 18.35 -13.03 -13.31
CA ILE A 218 18.92 -12.01 -14.20
C ILE A 218 17.98 -11.73 -15.37
N ALA A 219 17.50 -12.81 -16.00
CA ALA A 219 16.80 -12.76 -17.27
C ALA A 219 15.48 -11.99 -17.23
N TYR A 220 14.74 -11.95 -16.08
CA TYR A 220 13.50 -11.21 -15.99
C TYR A 220 13.69 -9.72 -16.28
N ARG A 221 14.80 -9.12 -15.83
CA ARG A 221 15.13 -7.71 -16.06
C ARG A 221 15.38 -7.44 -17.54
N TRP A 222 16.13 -8.32 -18.19
CA TRP A 222 16.46 -8.18 -19.60
C TRP A 222 15.28 -8.48 -20.52
N ASN A 223 14.36 -9.36 -20.12
CA ASN A 223 13.10 -9.54 -20.82
C ASN A 223 12.21 -8.29 -20.72
N ALA A 224 12.10 -7.65 -19.55
CA ALA A 224 11.37 -6.39 -19.42
C ALA A 224 12.02 -5.28 -20.25
N GLN A 225 13.35 -5.14 -20.22
CA GLN A 225 14.10 -4.21 -21.05
C GLN A 225 13.87 -4.46 -22.55
N LEU A 226 13.90 -5.71 -23.00
CA LEU A 226 13.59 -6.07 -24.37
C LEU A 226 12.17 -5.67 -24.74
N GLY A 227 11.23 -5.86 -23.82
CA GLY A 227 9.84 -5.41 -23.98
C GLY A 227 9.74 -3.91 -24.25
N ARG A 228 10.40 -3.06 -23.42
CA ARG A 228 10.45 -1.59 -23.63
C ARG A 228 11.06 -1.22 -24.97
N ILE A 229 12.22 -1.81 -25.30
CA ILE A 229 12.92 -1.54 -26.57
C ILE A 229 12.05 -1.90 -27.77
N LEU A 230 11.40 -3.05 -27.76
CA LEU A 230 10.53 -3.51 -28.85
C LEU A 230 9.27 -2.62 -28.95
N ALA A 231 8.68 -2.21 -27.82
CA ALA A 231 7.56 -1.28 -27.81
C ALA A 231 7.95 0.08 -28.41
N ALA A 232 9.12 0.62 -28.05
CA ALA A 232 9.65 1.86 -28.62
C ALA A 232 9.94 1.76 -30.12
N GLN A 233 10.21 0.55 -30.63
CA GLN A 233 10.37 0.26 -32.05
C GLN A 233 9.03 -0.03 -32.78
N GLY A 234 7.88 0.09 -32.11
CA GLY A 234 6.57 -0.20 -32.66
C GLY A 234 6.25 -1.69 -32.81
N GLN A 235 7.07 -2.58 -32.27
CA GLN A 235 6.91 -4.04 -32.37
C GLN A 235 6.09 -4.57 -31.18
N ARG A 236 4.79 -4.21 -31.14
CA ARG A 236 3.91 -4.49 -29.99
C ARG A 236 3.81 -5.98 -29.65
N VAL A 237 3.62 -6.87 -30.62
CA VAL A 237 3.44 -8.31 -30.33
C VAL A 237 4.69 -8.95 -29.73
N PRO A 238 5.90 -8.78 -30.28
CA PRO A 238 7.13 -9.22 -29.64
C PRO A 238 7.37 -8.57 -28.26
N ALA A 239 7.01 -7.29 -28.07
CA ALA A 239 7.14 -6.60 -26.80
C ALA A 239 6.25 -7.25 -25.72
N LEU A 240 4.97 -7.55 -26.04
CA LEU A 240 4.07 -8.27 -25.13
C LEU A 240 4.64 -9.63 -24.73
N SER A 241 5.20 -10.39 -25.67
CA SER A 241 5.81 -11.70 -25.37
C SER A 241 7.02 -11.58 -24.44
N ALA A 242 7.85 -10.55 -24.63
CA ALA A 242 8.99 -10.30 -23.74
C ALA A 242 8.55 -9.92 -22.31
N TYR A 243 7.55 -9.06 -22.17
CA TYR A 243 6.98 -8.74 -20.87
C TYR A 243 6.30 -9.93 -20.22
N GLU A 244 5.56 -10.75 -20.96
CA GLU A 244 4.94 -11.97 -20.46
C GLU A 244 5.97 -12.93 -19.89
N THR A 245 7.11 -13.12 -20.58
CA THR A 245 8.22 -13.92 -20.09
C THR A 245 8.80 -13.34 -18.80
N SER A 246 9.01 -12.03 -18.74
CA SER A 246 9.47 -11.35 -17.52
C SER A 246 8.50 -11.54 -16.36
N PHE A 247 7.22 -11.29 -16.59
CA PHE A 247 6.15 -11.43 -15.60
C PHE A 247 6.06 -12.86 -15.03
N ASN A 248 6.04 -13.86 -15.89
CA ASN A 248 5.98 -15.27 -15.46
C ASN A 248 7.23 -15.67 -14.67
N THR A 249 8.41 -15.14 -15.04
CA THR A 249 9.66 -15.38 -14.31
C THR A 249 9.61 -14.75 -12.92
N ILE A 250 9.13 -13.50 -12.80
CA ILE A 250 8.95 -12.81 -11.50
C ILE A 250 8.01 -13.62 -10.59
N ARG A 251 6.91 -14.14 -11.12
CA ARG A 251 5.97 -14.98 -10.36
C ARG A 251 6.64 -16.24 -9.81
N THR A 252 7.54 -16.85 -10.59
CA THR A 252 8.28 -18.05 -10.16
C THR A 252 9.32 -17.72 -9.09
N LEU A 253 9.98 -16.54 -9.19
CA LEU A 253 11.02 -16.09 -8.26
C LEU A 253 10.46 -15.33 -7.04
N ARG A 254 9.17 -15.32 -6.85
CA ARG A 254 8.46 -14.48 -5.87
C ARG A 254 9.15 -14.41 -4.51
N SER A 255 9.57 -15.55 -3.95
CA SER A 255 10.26 -15.62 -2.66
C SER A 255 11.61 -14.90 -2.64
N ASP A 256 12.34 -14.97 -3.75
CA ASP A 256 13.69 -14.42 -3.85
C ASP A 256 13.66 -12.91 -4.18
N LEU A 257 12.52 -12.40 -4.68
CA LEU A 257 12.32 -11.03 -5.09
C LEU A 257 11.50 -10.19 -4.11
N ALA A 258 11.16 -10.70 -2.94
CA ALA A 258 10.29 -10.03 -1.96
C ALA A 258 10.73 -8.61 -1.56
N THR A 259 12.00 -8.25 -1.77
CA THR A 259 12.53 -6.90 -1.52
C THR A 259 12.89 -6.12 -2.78
N THR A 260 12.64 -6.69 -3.96
CA THR A 260 13.00 -6.06 -5.25
C THR A 260 11.79 -5.32 -5.81
N PRO A 261 11.93 -4.04 -6.22
CA PRO A 261 10.83 -3.30 -6.81
C PRO A 261 10.48 -3.83 -8.20
N VAL A 262 9.45 -4.65 -8.29
CA VAL A 262 8.93 -5.22 -9.56
C VAL A 262 7.77 -4.42 -10.13
N GLU A 263 7.20 -3.49 -9.36
CA GLU A 263 6.06 -2.67 -9.73
C GLU A 263 6.25 -1.94 -11.08
N PRO A 264 7.39 -1.29 -11.40
CA PRO A 264 7.55 -0.63 -12.69
C PRO A 264 7.35 -1.57 -13.88
N ILE A 265 7.88 -2.80 -13.79
CA ILE A 265 7.75 -3.81 -14.85
C ILE A 265 6.28 -4.21 -15.05
N PHE A 266 5.55 -4.39 -13.95
CA PHE A 266 4.13 -4.75 -14.01
C PHE A 266 3.29 -3.61 -14.61
N ARG A 267 3.56 -2.36 -14.23
CA ARG A 267 2.87 -1.18 -14.76
C ARG A 267 3.15 -0.97 -16.24
N GLU A 268 4.39 -1.13 -16.69
CA GLU A 268 4.78 -1.07 -18.09
C GLU A 268 4.03 -2.15 -18.90
N TYR A 269 3.97 -3.38 -18.38
CA TYR A 269 3.28 -4.48 -19.03
C TYR A 269 1.77 -4.23 -19.13
N ILE A 270 1.12 -3.80 -18.05
CA ILE A 270 -0.32 -3.43 -18.06
C ILE A 270 -0.57 -2.31 -19.07
N SER A 271 0.26 -1.26 -19.08
CA SER A 271 0.12 -0.15 -20.03
C SER A 271 0.16 -0.61 -21.47
N LEU A 272 1.08 -1.54 -21.80
CA LEU A 272 1.18 -2.10 -23.15
C LEU A 272 0.01 -3.04 -23.50
N LEU A 273 -0.48 -3.84 -22.55
CA LEU A 273 -1.67 -4.68 -22.73
C LEU A 273 -2.91 -3.85 -23.04
N LEU A 274 -3.07 -2.72 -22.33
CA LEU A 274 -4.23 -1.83 -22.47
C LEU A 274 -4.06 -0.74 -23.52
N GLN A 275 -2.99 -0.79 -24.31
CA GLN A 275 -2.78 0.13 -25.42
C GLN A 275 -3.73 -0.19 -26.60
N ALA A 276 -4.31 0.84 -27.21
CA ALA A 276 -5.29 0.73 -28.30
C ALA A 276 -6.56 -0.06 -27.91
N GLU A 277 -7.06 -0.94 -28.78
CA GLU A 277 -8.23 -1.78 -28.53
C GLU A 277 -7.77 -3.19 -28.05
N PRO A 278 -7.70 -3.44 -26.73
CA PRO A 278 -7.27 -4.72 -26.22
C PRO A 278 -8.32 -5.80 -26.43
N SER A 279 -7.87 -7.00 -26.75
CA SER A 279 -8.72 -8.19 -26.77
C SER A 279 -9.18 -8.57 -25.37
N THR A 280 -10.24 -9.37 -25.24
CA THR A 280 -10.70 -9.92 -23.96
C THR A 280 -9.57 -10.67 -23.21
N SER A 281 -8.72 -11.37 -23.94
CA SER A 281 -7.54 -12.06 -23.38
C SER A 281 -6.53 -11.07 -22.78
N GLN A 282 -6.28 -9.94 -23.43
CA GLN A 282 -5.39 -8.89 -22.94
C GLN A 282 -5.97 -8.17 -21.72
N LEU A 283 -7.30 -7.96 -21.68
CA LEU A 283 -7.97 -7.43 -20.49
C LEU A 283 -7.84 -8.39 -19.30
N ALA A 284 -8.05 -9.69 -19.53
CA ALA A 284 -7.88 -10.70 -18.49
C ALA A 284 -6.42 -10.73 -17.97
N GLN A 285 -5.46 -10.66 -18.87
CA GLN A 285 -4.04 -10.64 -18.52
C GLN A 285 -3.65 -9.37 -17.75
N ALA A 286 -4.17 -8.19 -18.13
CA ALA A 286 -3.93 -6.93 -17.40
C ALA A 286 -4.47 -7.01 -15.97
N ARG A 287 -5.65 -7.60 -15.76
CA ARG A 287 -6.22 -7.88 -14.45
C ARG A 287 -5.32 -8.81 -13.65
N ASP A 288 -4.86 -9.92 -14.23
CA ASP A 288 -4.02 -10.91 -13.55
C ASP A 288 -2.64 -10.32 -13.16
N VAL A 289 -2.09 -9.43 -13.99
CA VAL A 289 -0.86 -8.67 -13.65
C VAL A 289 -1.10 -7.70 -12.50
N LEU A 290 -2.23 -6.99 -12.48
CA LEU A 290 -2.58 -6.10 -11.35
C LEU A 290 -2.74 -6.88 -10.04
N GLU A 291 -3.46 -8.00 -10.05
CA GLU A 291 -3.61 -8.84 -8.86
C GLU A 291 -2.25 -9.38 -8.37
N SER A 292 -1.37 -9.78 -9.30
CA SER A 292 -0.01 -10.21 -8.95
C SER A 292 0.84 -9.06 -8.39
N LEU A 293 0.63 -7.82 -8.84
CA LEU A 293 1.27 -6.64 -8.27
C LEU A 293 0.83 -6.42 -6.81
N GLN A 294 -0.46 -6.60 -6.52
CA GLN A 294 -0.96 -6.48 -5.15
C GLN A 294 -0.36 -7.54 -4.23
N VAL A 295 -0.24 -8.78 -4.71
CA VAL A 295 0.42 -9.85 -3.98
C VAL A 295 1.90 -9.51 -3.71
N ALA A 296 2.63 -9.05 -4.73
CA ALA A 296 4.03 -8.65 -4.57
C ALA A 296 4.20 -7.48 -3.58
N THR A 297 3.25 -6.55 -3.56
CA THR A 297 3.24 -5.45 -2.59
C THR A 297 3.02 -5.95 -1.16
N LEU A 298 2.14 -6.93 -0.96
CA LEU A 298 1.93 -7.59 0.34
C LEU A 298 3.18 -8.37 0.79
N ASP A 299 3.81 -9.12 -0.10
CA ASP A 299 5.06 -9.84 0.22
C ASP A 299 6.17 -8.88 0.64
N ASN A 300 6.29 -7.73 -0.05
CA ASN A 300 7.24 -6.68 0.30
C ASN A 300 6.91 -6.04 1.66
N PHE A 301 5.63 -5.79 1.94
CA PHE A 301 5.17 -5.24 3.22
C PHE A 301 5.58 -6.14 4.39
N PHE A 302 5.34 -7.44 4.28
CA PHE A 302 5.67 -8.41 5.33
C PHE A 302 7.10 -8.93 5.25
N ARG A 303 7.82 -8.68 4.17
CA ARG A 303 9.14 -9.28 3.85
C ARG A 303 9.15 -10.80 3.91
N ASP A 304 8.01 -11.41 3.61
CA ASP A 304 7.80 -12.86 3.70
C ASP A 304 6.73 -13.29 2.68
N PRO A 305 7.06 -14.16 1.74
CA PRO A 305 6.17 -14.65 0.69
C PRO A 305 5.18 -15.71 1.22
N CYS A 306 4.46 -15.43 2.29
CA CYS A 306 3.61 -16.39 2.99
C CYS A 306 2.18 -16.50 2.49
N SER A 307 1.75 -15.75 1.48
CA SER A 307 0.39 -15.88 0.96
C SER A 307 0.33 -17.00 -0.09
N GLU A 308 -0.48 -18.03 0.18
CA GLU A 308 -0.81 -19.02 -0.85
C GLU A 308 -1.65 -18.35 -1.93
N ILE A 309 -1.14 -18.39 -3.17
CA ILE A 309 -1.91 -17.96 -4.34
C ILE A 309 -2.70 -19.17 -4.81
N ALA A 310 -3.99 -18.99 -5.09
CA ALA A 310 -4.80 -20.02 -5.70
C ALA A 310 -4.17 -20.47 -7.04
N GLU A 311 -4.01 -21.77 -7.24
CA GLU A 311 -3.43 -22.32 -8.48
C GLU A 311 -4.24 -21.93 -9.73
N LYS A 312 -5.53 -21.61 -9.55
CA LYS A 312 -6.42 -21.13 -10.62
C LYS A 312 -7.14 -19.87 -10.18
N PRO A 313 -7.24 -18.86 -11.07
CA PRO A 313 -8.07 -17.68 -10.82
C PRO A 313 -9.52 -18.10 -10.50
N VAL A 314 -10.08 -17.48 -9.48
CA VAL A 314 -11.49 -17.70 -9.13
C VAL A 314 -12.36 -17.01 -10.17
N VAL A 315 -13.28 -17.75 -10.78
CA VAL A 315 -14.28 -17.20 -11.68
C VAL A 315 -15.41 -16.64 -10.83
N ILE A 316 -15.68 -15.33 -10.96
CA ILE A 316 -16.68 -14.64 -10.12
C ILE A 316 -18.07 -15.25 -10.24
N ASP A 317 -18.43 -15.73 -11.43
CA ASP A 317 -19.74 -16.33 -11.70
C ASP A 317 -19.98 -17.62 -10.89
N ASP A 318 -18.92 -18.36 -10.58
CA ASP A 318 -18.97 -19.58 -9.77
C ASP A 318 -19.16 -19.27 -8.26
N VAL A 319 -18.90 -18.02 -7.87
CA VAL A 319 -18.92 -17.57 -6.47
C VAL A 319 -20.17 -16.76 -6.15
N ASP A 320 -20.45 -15.74 -6.95
CA ASP A 320 -21.56 -14.81 -6.75
C ASP A 320 -22.06 -14.28 -8.10
N SER A 321 -23.11 -14.86 -8.62
CA SER A 321 -23.71 -14.48 -9.91
C SER A 321 -24.35 -13.09 -9.93
N LYS A 322 -24.32 -12.36 -8.81
CA LYS A 322 -24.82 -10.99 -8.67
C LYS A 322 -23.71 -9.98 -8.29
N ALA A 323 -22.46 -10.42 -8.29
CA ALA A 323 -21.34 -9.54 -8.02
C ALA A 323 -20.67 -9.08 -9.31
N ALA A 324 -20.33 -7.79 -9.36
CA ALA A 324 -19.42 -7.24 -10.35
C ALA A 324 -18.07 -6.89 -9.69
N VAL A 325 -16.98 -7.10 -10.41
CA VAL A 325 -15.63 -6.70 -9.93
C VAL A 325 -15.12 -5.55 -10.77
N ILE A 326 -14.67 -4.50 -10.10
CA ILE A 326 -14.18 -3.26 -10.68
C ILE A 326 -12.68 -3.14 -10.38
N TYR A 327 -11.87 -3.07 -11.44
CA TYR A 327 -10.42 -2.94 -11.38
C TYR A 327 -10.02 -1.57 -11.93
N PRO A 328 -9.95 -0.52 -11.13
CA PRO A 328 -9.33 0.74 -11.54
C PRO A 328 -7.81 0.57 -11.57
N ILE A 329 -7.18 0.97 -12.66
CA ILE A 329 -5.75 0.82 -12.91
C ILE A 329 -5.17 2.19 -13.25
N LEU A 330 -4.34 2.73 -12.38
CA LEU A 330 -3.67 4.01 -12.57
C LEU A 330 -2.47 3.84 -13.50
N LEU A 331 -2.51 4.46 -14.66
CA LEU A 331 -1.40 4.58 -15.59
C LEU A 331 -0.89 6.02 -15.60
N GLN A 332 0.28 6.27 -16.18
CA GLN A 332 0.92 7.59 -16.14
C GLN A 332 0.06 8.73 -16.74
N ASP A 333 -0.73 8.42 -17.76
CA ASP A 333 -1.48 9.38 -18.56
C ASP A 333 -3.00 9.23 -18.47
N ARG A 334 -3.51 8.19 -17.79
CA ARG A 334 -4.94 7.87 -17.75
C ARG A 334 -5.29 6.88 -16.64
N LEU A 335 -6.57 6.81 -16.31
CA LEU A 335 -7.15 5.74 -15.52
C LEU A 335 -7.89 4.77 -16.45
N GLU A 336 -7.58 3.49 -16.34
CA GLU A 336 -8.33 2.39 -16.97
C GLU A 336 -9.21 1.71 -15.94
N VAL A 337 -10.43 1.39 -16.30
CA VAL A 337 -11.35 0.62 -15.44
C VAL A 337 -11.73 -0.66 -16.17
N ILE A 338 -11.27 -1.80 -15.66
CA ILE A 338 -11.72 -3.11 -16.17
C ILE A 338 -12.90 -3.56 -15.29
N LEU A 339 -13.98 -3.93 -15.93
CA LEU A 339 -15.22 -4.41 -15.30
C LEU A 339 -15.45 -5.87 -15.64
N THR A 340 -15.64 -6.70 -14.62
CA THR A 340 -16.12 -8.07 -14.74
C THR A 340 -17.59 -8.10 -14.36
N LEU A 341 -18.44 -8.59 -15.27
CA LEU A 341 -19.87 -8.75 -15.05
C LEU A 341 -20.26 -10.22 -15.14
N PRO A 342 -21.23 -10.70 -14.34
CA PRO A 342 -21.69 -12.07 -14.40
C PRO A 342 -22.11 -12.49 -15.80
N GLY A 343 -21.59 -13.61 -16.30
CA GLY A 343 -21.94 -14.19 -17.59
C GLY A 343 -21.61 -13.32 -18.82
N LYS A 344 -20.81 -12.24 -18.66
CA LYS A 344 -20.50 -11.33 -19.75
C LYS A 344 -18.98 -11.23 -19.99
N PRO A 345 -18.54 -10.90 -21.21
CA PRO A 345 -17.13 -10.57 -21.47
C PRO A 345 -16.68 -9.36 -20.67
N LEU A 346 -15.39 -9.32 -20.34
CA LEU A 346 -14.76 -8.17 -19.68
C LEU A 346 -15.02 -6.89 -20.47
N ARG A 347 -15.29 -5.80 -19.75
CA ARG A 347 -15.45 -4.45 -20.30
C ARG A 347 -14.31 -3.56 -19.85
N ARG A 348 -14.02 -2.54 -20.63
CA ARG A 348 -13.03 -1.51 -20.32
C ARG A 348 -13.61 -0.12 -20.52
N TYR A 349 -13.31 0.75 -19.59
CA TYR A 349 -13.56 2.17 -19.68
C TYR A 349 -12.25 2.91 -19.46
N THR A 350 -11.98 3.92 -20.28
CA THR A 350 -10.77 4.74 -20.19
C THR A 350 -11.14 6.17 -19.82
N ILE A 351 -10.51 6.69 -18.79
CA ILE A 351 -10.61 8.09 -18.39
C ILE A 351 -9.28 8.76 -18.81
N PRO A 352 -9.26 9.46 -19.94
CA PRO A 352 -8.04 10.05 -20.48
C PRO A 352 -7.58 11.24 -19.64
N ASN A 353 -6.29 11.53 -19.65
CA ASN A 353 -5.66 12.67 -18.95
C ASN A 353 -5.89 12.68 -17.42
N LEU A 354 -6.26 11.55 -16.83
CA LEU A 354 -6.36 11.38 -15.40
C LEU A 354 -5.08 10.70 -14.89
N THR A 355 -4.15 11.52 -14.42
CA THR A 355 -2.84 11.04 -13.95
C THR A 355 -2.90 10.58 -12.49
N PRO A 356 -1.95 9.75 -12.03
CA PRO A 356 -1.85 9.37 -10.61
C PRO A 356 -1.80 10.57 -9.67
N GLU A 357 -1.10 11.65 -10.03
CA GLU A 357 -0.99 12.86 -9.22
C GLU A 357 -2.34 13.57 -9.05
N LYS A 358 -3.16 13.61 -10.11
CA LYS A 358 -4.52 14.20 -10.02
C LYS A 358 -5.41 13.35 -9.13
N VAL A 359 -5.35 12.03 -9.26
CA VAL A 359 -6.08 11.10 -8.39
C VAL A 359 -5.64 11.26 -6.94
N ASP A 360 -4.34 11.26 -6.67
CA ASP A 360 -3.77 11.43 -5.34
C ASP A 360 -4.24 12.75 -4.71
N THR A 361 -4.16 13.84 -5.45
CA THR A 361 -4.61 15.16 -4.97
C THR A 361 -6.09 15.14 -4.61
N THR A 362 -6.96 14.58 -5.47
CA THR A 362 -8.40 14.52 -5.23
C THR A 362 -8.72 13.67 -3.99
N ILE A 363 -8.06 12.49 -3.86
CA ILE A 363 -8.22 11.59 -2.71
C ILE A 363 -7.79 12.26 -1.41
N GLN A 364 -6.65 12.95 -1.44
CA GLN A 364 -6.12 13.62 -0.25
C GLN A 364 -6.99 14.81 0.15
N GLN A 365 -7.49 15.60 -0.81
CA GLN A 365 -8.44 16.68 -0.53
C GLN A 365 -9.72 16.13 0.10
N LEU A 366 -10.26 15.03 -0.43
CA LEU A 366 -11.44 14.38 0.15
C LEU A 366 -11.19 13.94 1.59
N ARG A 367 -10.06 13.28 1.85
CA ARG A 367 -9.70 12.86 3.22
C ARG A 367 -9.50 14.03 4.16
N ARG A 368 -8.74 15.02 3.73
CA ARG A 368 -8.39 16.20 4.53
C ARG A 368 -9.60 17.00 4.91
N ASN A 369 -10.35 17.48 3.92
CA ASN A 369 -11.38 18.49 4.14
C ASN A 369 -12.64 17.92 4.80
N ALA A 370 -12.85 16.63 4.65
CA ALA A 370 -14.11 16.02 4.97
C ALA A 370 -14.07 14.93 6.04
N LEU A 371 -12.97 14.19 6.13
CA LEU A 371 -12.95 12.93 6.84
C LEU A 371 -11.93 12.88 8.00
N THR A 372 -10.92 13.72 7.95
CA THR A 372 -9.86 13.79 8.96
C THR A 372 -9.68 15.17 9.58
N ASN A 373 -10.58 16.14 9.27
CA ASN A 373 -10.46 17.50 9.81
C ASN A 373 -10.43 17.46 11.36
N PRO A 374 -9.27 17.70 12.01
CA PRO A 374 -9.12 17.66 13.45
C PRO A 374 -10.00 18.70 14.14
N GLY A 375 -10.16 19.87 13.54
CA GLY A 375 -11.02 20.93 14.06
C GLY A 375 -12.47 20.51 14.13
N PHE A 376 -12.96 19.77 13.12
CA PHE A 376 -14.31 19.22 13.12
C PHE A 376 -14.48 18.11 14.16
N ALA A 377 -13.52 17.19 14.25
CA ALA A 377 -13.52 16.13 15.25
C ALA A 377 -13.41 16.69 16.69
N GLU A 378 -12.65 17.76 16.88
CA GLU A 378 -12.46 18.41 18.15
C GLU A 378 -13.67 19.27 18.55
N GLN A 379 -14.30 19.95 17.59
CA GLN A 379 -15.58 20.66 17.78
C GLN A 379 -16.71 19.69 18.16
N ILE A 380 -16.77 18.52 17.55
CA ILE A 380 -17.76 17.49 17.88
C ILE A 380 -17.45 16.90 19.27
N ARG A 381 -16.18 16.61 19.60
CA ARG A 381 -15.78 16.14 20.94
C ARG A 381 -16.06 17.21 22.02
N GLY A 382 -15.79 18.46 21.72
CA GLY A 382 -16.08 19.60 22.61
C GLY A 382 -17.59 19.83 22.81
N ALA A 383 -18.38 19.71 21.75
CA ALA A 383 -19.84 19.85 21.82
C ALA A 383 -20.55 18.74 22.63
N ARG A 384 -19.95 17.53 22.66
CA ARG A 384 -20.43 16.41 23.49
C ARG A 384 -20.16 16.58 24.98
N GLY A 385 -19.20 17.41 25.37
CA GLY A 385 -18.88 17.67 26.78
C GLY A 385 -19.94 18.45 27.55
N ASN A 386 -20.85 19.10 26.90
CA ASN A 386 -22.13 19.71 27.32
C ASN A 386 -22.52 20.84 26.34
N PRO A 387 -23.35 20.61 25.34
CA PRO A 387 -23.79 21.69 24.46
C PRO A 387 -24.57 22.70 25.31
N GLN A 388 -23.93 23.83 25.58
CA GLN A 388 -24.48 24.81 26.50
C GLN A 388 -25.65 25.62 25.89
N SER A 389 -25.87 25.51 24.56
CA SER A 389 -27.00 26.23 23.96
C SER A 389 -27.51 25.59 22.67
N ALA A 390 -28.81 25.74 22.38
CA ALA A 390 -29.45 25.37 21.11
C ALA A 390 -28.79 26.09 19.91
N THR A 391 -28.16 27.22 20.12
CA THR A 391 -27.48 28.01 19.10
C THR A 391 -26.18 27.37 18.64
N GLU A 392 -25.39 26.78 19.55
CA GLU A 392 -24.15 26.04 19.23
C GLU A 392 -24.46 24.80 18.44
N ILE A 393 -25.52 24.07 18.80
CA ILE A 393 -25.98 22.88 18.06
C ILE A 393 -26.39 23.26 16.63
N ALA A 394 -27.10 24.38 16.47
CA ALA A 394 -27.53 24.89 15.17
C ALA A 394 -26.33 25.32 14.30
N GLN A 395 -25.33 25.96 14.88
CA GLN A 395 -24.08 26.34 14.20
C GLN A 395 -23.28 25.13 13.73
N LEU A 396 -23.15 24.12 14.58
CA LEU A 396 -22.49 22.84 14.23
C LEU A 396 -23.20 22.15 13.05
N LYS A 397 -24.53 22.06 13.10
CA LYS A 397 -25.33 21.50 11.99
C LYS A 397 -25.11 22.26 10.68
N THR A 398 -25.08 23.56 10.74
CA THR A 398 -24.87 24.44 9.56
C THR A 398 -23.44 24.24 9.02
N SER A 399 -22.44 24.15 9.87
CA SER A 399 -21.06 23.90 9.48
C SER A 399 -20.88 22.52 8.84
N GLN A 400 -21.52 21.49 9.41
CA GLN A 400 -21.53 20.13 8.85
C GLN A 400 -22.16 20.08 7.46
N GLU A 401 -23.33 20.70 7.29
CA GLU A 401 -24.02 20.76 6.00
C GLU A 401 -23.19 21.51 4.96
N LYS A 402 -22.53 22.59 5.35
CA LYS A 402 -21.64 23.37 4.48
C LYS A 402 -20.44 22.54 4.03
N SER A 403 -19.75 21.85 4.96
CA SER A 403 -18.63 20.98 4.64
C SER A 403 -19.07 19.84 3.73
N LEU A 404 -20.21 19.21 4.01
CA LEU A 404 -20.77 18.18 3.17
C LEU A 404 -20.96 18.65 1.73
N GLN A 405 -21.64 19.77 1.53
CA GLN A 405 -22.00 20.29 0.20
C GLN A 405 -20.81 20.86 -0.57
N GLN A 406 -19.86 21.51 0.10
CA GLN A 406 -18.77 22.23 -0.55
C GLN A 406 -17.48 21.38 -0.69
N ASP A 407 -17.21 20.51 0.29
CA ASP A 407 -15.91 19.87 0.41
C ASP A 407 -15.96 18.36 0.12
N ILE A 408 -17.07 17.67 0.48
CA ILE A 408 -17.17 16.19 0.33
C ILE A 408 -17.86 15.80 -0.96
N LEU A 409 -19.11 16.23 -1.16
CA LEU A 409 -19.93 15.75 -2.27
C LEU A 409 -19.33 16.01 -3.65
N PRO A 410 -18.70 17.16 -3.94
CA PRO A 410 -18.07 17.39 -5.23
C PRO A 410 -16.94 16.41 -5.53
N LEU A 411 -16.06 16.14 -4.54
CA LEU A 411 -14.94 15.22 -4.70
C LEU A 411 -15.42 13.77 -4.78
N ALA A 412 -16.38 13.38 -3.95
CA ALA A 412 -17.00 12.06 -4.00
C ALA A 412 -17.71 11.80 -5.35
N SER A 413 -18.32 12.86 -5.94
CA SER A 413 -18.95 12.79 -7.24
C SER A 413 -17.93 12.74 -8.39
N GLU A 414 -16.83 13.45 -8.27
CA GLU A 414 -15.74 13.39 -9.24
C GLU A 414 -15.21 11.95 -9.33
N ILE A 415 -14.96 11.28 -8.18
CA ILE A 415 -14.47 9.90 -8.16
C ILE A 415 -15.55 8.91 -8.65
N TYR A 416 -16.83 9.15 -8.32
CA TYR A 416 -17.94 8.35 -8.87
C TYR A 416 -17.96 8.40 -10.39
N SER A 417 -17.71 9.58 -10.98
CA SER A 417 -17.67 9.78 -12.43
C SER A 417 -16.53 9.00 -13.10
N TRP A 418 -15.45 8.73 -12.38
CA TRP A 418 -14.34 7.92 -12.90
C TRP A 418 -14.61 6.42 -12.84
N LEU A 419 -15.21 5.94 -11.74
CA LEU A 419 -15.25 4.51 -11.42
C LEU A 419 -16.58 3.82 -11.73
N ILE A 420 -17.70 4.53 -11.57
CA ILE A 420 -19.05 3.94 -11.60
C ILE A 420 -19.87 4.44 -12.77
N GLU A 421 -19.93 5.74 -13.00
CA GLU A 421 -20.80 6.35 -14.00
C GLU A 421 -20.64 5.74 -15.40
N PRO A 422 -19.41 5.45 -15.91
CA PRO A 422 -19.23 4.83 -17.21
C PRO A 422 -19.85 3.43 -17.32
N ALA A 423 -19.90 2.69 -16.20
CA ALA A 423 -20.38 1.31 -16.13
C ALA A 423 -21.85 1.20 -15.70
N GLU A 424 -22.47 2.28 -15.25
CA GLU A 424 -23.76 2.26 -14.53
C GLU A 424 -24.88 1.58 -15.29
N ALA A 425 -24.99 1.85 -16.58
CA ALA A 425 -26.01 1.22 -17.45
C ALA A 425 -25.84 -0.30 -17.53
N GLU A 426 -24.60 -0.79 -17.61
CA GLU A 426 -24.31 -2.21 -17.70
C GLU A 426 -24.48 -2.89 -16.34
N LEU A 427 -24.15 -2.24 -15.24
CA LEU A 427 -24.37 -2.73 -13.87
C LEU A 427 -25.86 -2.93 -13.61
N LYS A 428 -26.70 -1.95 -13.96
CA LYS A 428 -28.16 -2.05 -13.84
C LYS A 428 -28.75 -3.15 -14.72
N ALA A 429 -28.31 -3.24 -16.00
CA ALA A 429 -28.79 -4.25 -16.95
C ALA A 429 -28.35 -5.69 -16.59
N SER A 430 -27.36 -5.85 -15.72
CA SER A 430 -26.87 -7.14 -15.23
C SER A 430 -27.43 -7.51 -13.86
N GLU A 431 -28.37 -6.73 -13.32
CA GLU A 431 -28.97 -6.93 -11.99
C GLU A 431 -27.95 -7.15 -10.88
N VAL A 432 -26.81 -6.45 -10.98
CA VAL A 432 -25.72 -6.51 -10.00
C VAL A 432 -26.21 -6.00 -8.65
N GLN A 433 -25.89 -6.72 -7.59
CA GLN A 433 -26.20 -6.37 -6.20
C GLN A 433 -24.94 -6.07 -5.37
N THR A 434 -23.80 -6.65 -5.73
CA THR A 434 -22.54 -6.46 -5.01
C THR A 434 -21.49 -5.87 -5.95
N LEU A 435 -20.83 -4.80 -5.50
CA LEU A 435 -19.67 -4.22 -6.16
C LEU A 435 -18.41 -4.56 -5.35
N VAL A 436 -17.51 -5.29 -5.97
CA VAL A 436 -16.22 -5.65 -5.39
C VAL A 436 -15.14 -4.82 -6.09
N PHE A 437 -14.35 -4.09 -5.32
CA PHE A 437 -13.29 -3.24 -5.86
C PHE A 437 -11.92 -3.85 -5.58
N VAL A 438 -11.12 -3.97 -6.62
CA VAL A 438 -9.70 -4.30 -6.54
C VAL A 438 -8.93 -3.01 -6.81
N LEU A 439 -8.73 -2.21 -5.75
CA LEU A 439 -8.27 -0.83 -5.85
C LEU A 439 -6.76 -0.73 -6.07
N ASP A 440 -6.35 0.28 -6.84
CA ASP A 440 -4.97 0.60 -7.15
C ASP A 440 -4.57 1.97 -6.59
N GLY A 441 -3.31 2.10 -6.17
CA GLY A 441 -2.74 3.35 -5.68
C GLY A 441 -3.53 3.98 -4.52
N SER A 442 -3.64 5.29 -4.53
CA SER A 442 -4.34 6.08 -3.50
C SER A 442 -5.86 5.85 -3.44
N LEU A 443 -6.47 5.27 -4.48
CA LEU A 443 -7.89 4.89 -4.44
C LEU A 443 -8.24 3.97 -3.26
N ARG A 444 -7.26 3.25 -2.73
CA ARG A 444 -7.42 2.42 -1.53
C ARG A 444 -7.74 3.23 -0.27
N ASN A 445 -7.42 4.51 -0.24
CA ASN A 445 -7.50 5.35 0.95
C ASN A 445 -8.88 5.96 1.22
N ILE A 446 -9.87 5.65 0.40
CA ILE A 446 -11.25 6.11 0.57
C ILE A 446 -12.23 4.93 0.57
N PRO A 447 -13.32 5.03 1.32
CA PRO A 447 -14.38 4.03 1.28
C PRO A 447 -15.23 4.22 0.03
N MET A 448 -15.36 3.18 -0.77
CA MET A 448 -16.19 3.21 -1.98
C MET A 448 -17.67 3.43 -1.68
N SER A 449 -18.14 3.14 -0.47
CA SER A 449 -19.50 3.44 0.00
C SER A 449 -19.85 4.93 -0.05
N LEU A 450 -18.82 5.80 0.03
CA LEU A 450 -18.93 7.26 0.03
C LEU A 450 -19.16 7.87 -1.36
N LEU A 451 -18.86 7.14 -2.44
CA LEU A 451 -19.02 7.67 -3.80
C LEU A 451 -20.44 8.21 -4.01
N TYR A 452 -20.56 9.37 -4.66
CA TYR A 452 -21.81 10.12 -4.73
C TYR A 452 -22.27 10.34 -6.17
N ASP A 453 -23.48 9.89 -6.47
CA ASP A 453 -24.15 10.17 -7.75
C ASP A 453 -24.82 11.56 -7.70
N GLN A 454 -24.21 12.53 -8.37
CA GLN A 454 -24.73 13.89 -8.42
C GLN A 454 -26.10 13.99 -9.13
N LYS A 455 -26.39 13.08 -10.06
CA LYS A 455 -27.66 13.08 -10.82
C LYS A 455 -28.82 12.58 -9.98
N GLU A 456 -28.62 11.49 -9.24
CA GLU A 456 -29.65 10.92 -8.36
C GLU A 456 -29.59 11.49 -6.94
N GLN A 457 -28.56 12.28 -6.60
CA GLN A 457 -28.29 12.82 -5.25
C GLN A 457 -28.24 11.70 -4.19
N LYS A 458 -27.48 10.63 -4.48
CA LYS A 458 -27.37 9.44 -3.64
C LYS A 458 -25.93 8.98 -3.50
N TYR A 459 -25.60 8.56 -2.29
CA TYR A 459 -24.38 7.75 -2.10
C TYR A 459 -24.50 6.38 -2.75
N LEU A 460 -23.39 5.77 -3.10
CA LEU A 460 -23.35 4.44 -3.72
C LEU A 460 -24.12 3.40 -2.92
N ILE A 461 -23.99 3.40 -1.59
CA ILE A 461 -24.75 2.51 -0.70
C ILE A 461 -26.27 2.73 -0.76
N GLN A 462 -26.74 3.90 -1.15
CA GLN A 462 -28.18 4.21 -1.32
C GLN A 462 -28.71 3.74 -2.68
N LYS A 463 -27.84 3.32 -3.60
CA LYS A 463 -28.19 2.80 -4.93
C LYS A 463 -28.38 1.28 -4.96
N ASP A 464 -28.58 0.66 -3.80
CA ASP A 464 -28.78 -0.79 -3.64
C ASP A 464 -27.58 -1.69 -3.98
N TYR A 465 -26.37 -1.12 -3.95
CA TYR A 465 -25.14 -1.90 -4.08
C TYR A 465 -24.52 -2.21 -2.71
N ASP A 466 -24.31 -3.47 -2.43
CA ASP A 466 -23.43 -3.93 -1.35
C ASP A 466 -21.97 -3.70 -1.81
N VAL A 467 -21.10 -3.20 -0.94
CA VAL A 467 -19.75 -2.79 -1.31
C VAL A 467 -18.71 -3.59 -0.54
N ALA A 468 -17.71 -4.12 -1.25
CA ALA A 468 -16.56 -4.79 -0.65
C ALA A 468 -15.28 -4.44 -1.40
N LEU A 469 -14.15 -4.56 -0.71
CA LEU A 469 -12.81 -4.45 -1.27
C LEU A 469 -12.18 -5.85 -1.36
N SER A 470 -11.30 -6.05 -2.33
CA SER A 470 -10.51 -7.27 -2.46
C SER A 470 -9.07 -6.93 -2.83
N SER A 471 -8.12 -7.69 -2.31
CA SER A 471 -6.72 -7.64 -2.76
C SER A 471 -6.48 -8.45 -4.03
N GLY A 472 -7.53 -9.00 -4.62
CA GLY A 472 -7.53 -9.87 -5.79
C GLY A 472 -8.26 -11.18 -5.52
N LEU A 473 -8.89 -11.73 -6.54
CA LEU A 473 -9.63 -12.98 -6.46
C LEU A 473 -8.70 -14.21 -6.36
N GLN A 474 -7.40 -14.02 -6.62
CA GLN A 474 -6.37 -15.06 -6.48
C GLN A 474 -6.04 -15.37 -5.02
N LEU A 475 -6.28 -14.44 -4.08
CA LEU A 475 -5.91 -14.58 -2.67
C LEU A 475 -7.02 -15.22 -1.82
N THR A 476 -8.27 -15.01 -2.16
CA THR A 476 -9.40 -15.50 -1.36
C THR A 476 -10.55 -15.92 -2.26
N ALA A 477 -10.91 -17.21 -2.19
CA ALA A 477 -12.17 -17.69 -2.78
C ALA A 477 -13.33 -17.35 -1.82
N PRO A 478 -14.24 -16.44 -2.20
CA PRO A 478 -15.38 -16.10 -1.36
C PRO A 478 -16.28 -17.31 -1.10
N GLN A 479 -16.75 -17.44 0.14
CA GLN A 479 -17.64 -18.49 0.56
C GLN A 479 -18.68 -17.91 1.53
N PRO A 480 -19.96 -18.35 1.47
CA PRO A 480 -20.97 -17.92 2.43
C PRO A 480 -20.58 -18.28 3.87
N LEU A 481 -20.95 -17.43 4.82
CA LEU A 481 -20.86 -17.74 6.24
C LEU A 481 -21.57 -19.06 6.53
N THR A 482 -20.93 -19.95 7.27
CA THR A 482 -21.50 -21.26 7.60
C THR A 482 -22.80 -21.09 8.40
N LYS A 483 -23.78 -21.97 8.14
CA LYS A 483 -25.12 -21.97 8.80
C LYS A 483 -25.07 -22.32 10.31
N GLN A 484 -23.90 -22.43 10.93
CA GLN A 484 -23.75 -22.71 12.36
C GLN A 484 -23.99 -21.45 13.20
N PRO A 485 -24.45 -21.58 14.48
CA PRO A 485 -24.54 -20.45 15.37
C PRO A 485 -23.19 -19.71 15.47
N ILE A 486 -23.19 -18.41 15.16
CA ILE A 486 -21.98 -17.58 15.16
C ILE A 486 -21.46 -17.50 16.59
N LYS A 487 -20.20 -17.93 16.79
CA LYS A 487 -19.44 -17.71 18.02
C LYS A 487 -18.51 -16.53 17.82
N VAL A 488 -18.51 -15.59 18.77
CA VAL A 488 -17.69 -14.38 18.68
C VAL A 488 -16.70 -14.37 19.83
N LEU A 489 -15.41 -14.23 19.54
CA LEU A 489 -14.41 -13.79 20.50
C LEU A 489 -14.29 -12.29 20.37
N ALA A 490 -14.72 -11.53 21.38
CA ALA A 490 -14.64 -10.09 21.37
C ALA A 490 -13.68 -9.60 22.46
N ALA A 491 -12.68 -8.81 22.07
CA ALA A 491 -11.70 -8.25 22.99
C ALA A 491 -11.58 -6.74 22.81
N GLY A 492 -11.34 -6.01 23.90
CA GLY A 492 -11.22 -4.56 23.80
C GLY A 492 -10.63 -3.89 25.01
N VAL A 493 -10.23 -2.63 24.84
CA VAL A 493 -9.71 -1.75 25.89
C VAL A 493 -10.53 -0.46 25.94
N THR A 494 -10.74 0.07 27.16
CA THR A 494 -11.44 1.35 27.35
C THR A 494 -10.51 2.46 27.82
N SER A 495 -9.30 2.10 28.26
CA SER A 495 -8.32 3.00 28.84
C SER A 495 -7.58 3.81 27.77
N ASP A 496 -7.02 4.92 28.21
CA ASP A 496 -6.04 5.68 27.45
C ASP A 496 -4.66 5.01 27.47
N PHE A 497 -3.85 5.38 26.47
CA PHE A 497 -2.44 5.00 26.40
C PHE A 497 -1.59 6.24 26.12
N PRO A 498 -1.26 7.03 27.16
CA PRO A 498 -0.55 8.31 27.00
C PRO A 498 0.81 8.17 26.31
N ALA A 499 1.53 7.06 26.57
CA ALA A 499 2.82 6.78 25.93
C ALA A 499 2.72 6.66 24.39
N TYR A 500 1.55 6.30 23.87
CA TYR A 500 1.24 6.17 22.46
C TYR A 500 0.32 7.30 21.95
N ARG A 501 0.00 8.30 22.80
CA ARG A 501 -0.91 9.43 22.51
C ARG A 501 -2.33 9.01 22.14
N PHE A 502 -2.83 7.88 22.63
CA PHE A 502 -4.21 7.44 22.42
C PHE A 502 -5.12 7.85 23.57
N PRO A 503 -6.26 8.53 23.27
CA PRO A 503 -7.26 8.89 24.28
C PRO A 503 -8.08 7.67 24.73
N PRO A 504 -8.85 7.76 25.84
CA PRO A 504 -9.74 6.68 26.24
C PRO A 504 -10.90 6.49 25.25
N ILE A 505 -11.36 5.23 25.11
CA ILE A 505 -12.49 4.82 24.25
C ILE A 505 -13.55 4.07 25.10
N PRO A 506 -14.28 4.77 25.96
CA PRO A 506 -15.19 4.15 26.93
C PRO A 506 -16.36 3.37 26.31
N LYS A 507 -16.77 3.70 25.10
CA LYS A 507 -17.90 3.05 24.40
C LYS A 507 -17.59 1.64 23.91
N VAL A 508 -16.32 1.24 23.88
CA VAL A 508 -15.91 -0.16 23.64
C VAL A 508 -16.65 -1.12 24.57
N LYS A 509 -16.86 -0.74 25.85
CA LYS A 509 -17.63 -1.58 26.77
C LYS A 509 -19.08 -1.79 26.31
N ASP A 510 -19.72 -0.73 25.80
CA ASP A 510 -21.09 -0.79 25.28
C ASP A 510 -21.15 -1.66 24.02
N GLU A 511 -20.16 -1.54 23.15
CA GLU A 511 -20.00 -2.33 21.92
C GLU A 511 -19.88 -3.83 22.24
N LEU A 512 -18.97 -4.21 23.13
CA LEU A 512 -18.78 -5.62 23.53
C LEU A 512 -20.01 -6.19 24.24
N ASN A 513 -20.72 -5.38 25.04
CA ASN A 513 -21.97 -5.81 25.67
C ASN A 513 -23.10 -6.06 24.64
N LYS A 514 -23.20 -5.23 23.59
CA LYS A 514 -24.15 -5.48 22.50
C LYS A 514 -23.84 -6.79 21.77
N ILE A 515 -22.57 -7.07 21.49
CA ILE A 515 -22.15 -8.35 20.88
C ILE A 515 -22.57 -9.52 21.76
N LYS A 516 -22.35 -9.43 23.06
CA LYS A 516 -22.75 -10.48 24.03
C LYS A 516 -24.25 -10.70 24.10
N GLN A 517 -25.06 -9.64 23.94
CA GLN A 517 -26.52 -9.73 23.91
C GLN A 517 -27.04 -10.37 22.61
N ILE A 518 -26.37 -10.12 21.48
CA ILE A 518 -26.77 -10.65 20.17
C ILE A 518 -26.37 -12.13 20.02
N PHE A 519 -25.19 -12.51 20.55
CA PHE A 519 -24.65 -13.86 20.40
C PHE A 519 -24.42 -14.52 21.77
N ASP A 520 -25.29 -15.45 22.13
CA ASP A 520 -25.25 -16.19 23.43
C ASP A 520 -23.90 -16.92 23.66
N LYS A 521 -23.21 -17.32 22.57
CA LYS A 521 -21.94 -18.05 22.61
C LYS A 521 -20.72 -17.16 22.42
N SER A 522 -20.83 -15.87 22.75
CA SER A 522 -19.68 -14.95 22.71
C SER A 522 -18.84 -15.04 23.96
N GLU A 523 -17.51 -14.88 23.79
CA GLU A 523 -16.55 -14.70 24.86
C GLU A 523 -15.98 -13.28 24.82
N ILE A 524 -15.92 -12.62 25.97
CA ILE A 524 -15.49 -11.22 26.08
C ILE A 524 -14.19 -11.15 26.90
N LEU A 525 -13.21 -10.42 26.38
CA LEU A 525 -11.98 -10.06 27.06
C LEU A 525 -11.90 -8.52 27.13
N LEU A 526 -12.12 -7.95 28.32
CA LEU A 526 -12.16 -6.49 28.49
C LEU A 526 -10.98 -6.00 29.34
N ASN A 527 -10.30 -4.96 28.90
CA ASN A 527 -9.20 -4.32 29.63
C ASN A 527 -8.11 -5.32 30.05
N GLN A 528 -7.94 -5.53 31.35
CA GLN A 528 -6.91 -6.40 31.92
C GLN A 528 -7.07 -7.88 31.54
N GLU A 529 -8.26 -8.31 31.12
CA GLU A 529 -8.49 -9.66 30.61
C GLU A 529 -8.00 -9.81 29.15
N PHE A 530 -7.92 -8.71 28.40
CA PHE A 530 -7.41 -8.69 27.05
C PHE A 530 -5.88 -8.55 27.05
N THR A 531 -5.19 -9.65 27.21
CA THR A 531 -3.73 -9.73 27.08
C THR A 531 -3.36 -10.59 25.86
N LYS A 532 -2.12 -10.46 25.39
CA LYS A 532 -1.58 -11.33 24.34
C LYS A 532 -1.76 -12.81 24.68
N ALA A 533 -1.44 -13.20 25.92
CA ALA A 533 -1.54 -14.59 26.38
C ALA A 533 -2.99 -15.09 26.44
N SER A 534 -3.93 -14.28 26.93
CA SER A 534 -5.33 -14.67 27.00
C SER A 534 -5.98 -14.76 25.60
N LEU A 535 -5.63 -13.84 24.70
CA LEU A 535 -6.06 -13.91 23.31
C LEU A 535 -5.56 -15.21 22.65
N GLU A 536 -4.27 -15.51 22.77
CA GLU A 536 -3.67 -16.73 22.24
C GLU A 536 -4.33 -17.99 22.82
N GLN A 537 -4.51 -18.05 24.12
CA GLN A 537 -5.15 -19.19 24.77
C GLN A 537 -6.57 -19.42 24.25
N LYS A 538 -7.37 -18.35 24.09
CA LYS A 538 -8.74 -18.46 23.57
C LYS A 538 -8.76 -18.93 22.13
N LEU A 539 -7.89 -18.35 21.32
CA LEU A 539 -7.77 -18.72 19.91
C LEU A 539 -7.29 -20.16 19.68
N GLN A 540 -6.48 -20.72 20.58
CA GLN A 540 -6.00 -22.10 20.51
C GLN A 540 -6.99 -23.14 21.03
N ASN A 541 -7.87 -22.76 21.95
CA ASN A 541 -8.73 -23.71 22.65
C ASN A 541 -10.18 -23.77 22.11
N SER A 542 -10.57 -22.86 21.23
CA SER A 542 -11.94 -22.80 20.70
C SER A 542 -11.97 -22.24 19.28
N ASP A 543 -12.90 -22.78 18.48
CA ASP A 543 -13.18 -22.26 17.15
C ASP A 543 -14.11 -21.04 17.25
N PHE A 544 -13.56 -19.86 16.93
CA PHE A 544 -14.32 -18.63 16.79
C PHE A 544 -14.30 -18.18 15.33
N PRO A 545 -15.39 -18.34 14.60
CA PRO A 545 -15.46 -17.85 13.22
C PRO A 545 -15.43 -16.33 13.14
N VAL A 546 -15.75 -15.63 14.22
CA VAL A 546 -15.67 -14.17 14.30
C VAL A 546 -14.75 -13.78 15.45
N VAL A 547 -13.74 -12.97 15.14
CA VAL A 547 -12.86 -12.33 16.12
C VAL A 547 -13.03 -10.81 16.00
N HIS A 548 -13.44 -10.17 17.09
CA HIS A 548 -13.72 -8.74 17.15
C HIS A 548 -12.75 -8.06 18.14
N LEU A 549 -11.96 -7.11 17.66
CA LEU A 549 -10.99 -6.38 18.44
C LEU A 549 -11.34 -4.88 18.44
N ALA A 550 -11.82 -4.39 19.58
CA ALA A 550 -12.15 -2.99 19.82
C ALA A 550 -11.05 -2.34 20.64
N THR A 551 -9.99 -1.90 19.98
CA THR A 551 -8.80 -1.37 20.67
C THR A 551 -8.07 -0.36 19.81
N HIS A 552 -7.19 0.41 20.42
CA HIS A 552 -6.28 1.27 19.69
C HIS A 552 -5.31 0.45 18.84
N GLY A 553 -5.01 0.97 17.66
CA GLY A 553 -4.04 0.42 16.74
C GLY A 553 -3.62 1.44 15.72
N GLN A 554 -2.48 1.18 15.13
CA GLN A 554 -1.95 1.95 14.01
C GLN A 554 -1.61 0.97 12.88
N PHE A 555 -2.02 1.30 11.66
CA PHE A 555 -1.66 0.57 10.46
C PHE A 555 -0.87 1.51 9.54
N GLY A 556 0.43 1.26 9.43
CA GLY A 556 1.35 2.05 8.64
C GLY A 556 1.72 1.37 7.31
N SER A 557 2.56 2.03 6.53
CA SER A 557 3.10 1.53 5.26
C SER A 557 4.04 0.34 5.39
N THR A 558 4.45 0.03 6.61
CA THR A 558 5.36 -1.10 6.87
C THR A 558 4.87 -1.94 8.04
N ALA A 559 5.32 -3.20 8.08
CA ALA A 559 5.02 -4.10 9.18
C ALA A 559 5.44 -3.54 10.56
N ASP A 560 6.56 -2.82 10.62
CA ASP A 560 7.09 -2.25 11.87
C ASP A 560 6.24 -1.08 12.39
N GLN A 561 5.47 -0.42 11.51
CA GLN A 561 4.55 0.68 11.87
C GLN A 561 3.13 0.18 12.17
N THR A 562 2.90 -1.12 12.05
CA THR A 562 1.59 -1.73 12.19
C THR A 562 1.50 -2.49 13.50
N PHE A 563 0.60 -2.06 14.39
CA PHE A 563 0.38 -2.68 15.70
C PHE A 563 -1.03 -2.42 16.23
N ILE A 564 -1.42 -3.23 17.19
CA ILE A 564 -2.59 -2.99 18.06
C ILE A 564 -2.16 -2.98 19.51
N LEU A 565 -3.00 -2.41 20.41
CA LEU A 565 -2.73 -2.37 21.84
C LEU A 565 -3.64 -3.35 22.59
N SER A 566 -3.07 -4.13 23.48
CA SER A 566 -3.82 -4.98 24.41
C SER A 566 -3.96 -4.29 25.77
N GLY A 567 -4.89 -4.73 26.59
CA GLY A 567 -4.91 -4.38 28.02
C GLY A 567 -3.70 -4.99 28.72
N THR A 568 -3.18 -4.31 29.72
CA THR A 568 -2.04 -4.82 30.48
C THR A 568 -2.21 -4.59 31.96
N ASN A 569 -1.78 -5.57 32.78
CA ASN A 569 -1.52 -5.41 34.20
C ASN A 569 -0.02 -5.22 34.47
N GLN A 570 0.83 -5.75 33.61
CA GLN A 570 2.30 -5.66 33.68
C GLN A 570 2.87 -6.03 32.29
N GLY A 571 3.68 -5.18 31.71
CA GLY A 571 4.38 -5.41 30.45
C GLY A 571 4.00 -4.45 29.32
N ASP A 572 4.56 -4.70 28.15
CA ASP A 572 4.31 -3.90 26.95
C ASP A 572 2.93 -4.25 26.34
N PRO A 573 2.01 -3.28 26.21
CA PRO A 573 0.70 -3.50 25.62
C PRO A 573 0.76 -3.73 24.12
N LEU A 574 1.88 -3.42 23.46
CA LEU A 574 2.01 -3.43 22.02
C LEU A 574 2.05 -4.86 21.47
N ILE A 575 1.18 -5.12 20.52
CA ILE A 575 1.17 -6.33 19.69
C ILE A 575 1.45 -5.87 18.25
N ASN A 576 2.70 -6.03 17.79
CA ASN A 576 3.06 -5.69 16.43
C ASN A 576 2.44 -6.68 15.42
N VAL A 577 2.45 -6.30 14.15
CA VAL A 577 1.79 -7.08 13.09
C VAL A 577 2.30 -8.53 12.99
N ASN A 578 3.60 -8.76 13.19
CA ASN A 578 4.18 -10.11 13.14
C ASN A 578 3.73 -10.95 14.35
N GLN A 579 3.65 -10.34 15.53
CA GLN A 579 3.12 -11.00 16.72
C GLN A 579 1.63 -11.32 16.55
N PHE A 580 0.87 -10.38 15.96
CA PHE A 580 -0.55 -10.56 15.69
C PHE A 580 -0.80 -11.66 14.66
N ASP A 581 -0.03 -11.68 13.57
CA ASP A 581 -0.04 -12.76 12.58
C ASP A 581 0.24 -14.13 13.23
N ASN A 582 1.28 -14.22 14.06
CA ASN A 582 1.62 -15.45 14.76
C ASN A 582 0.51 -15.91 15.72
N LEU A 583 -0.13 -14.99 16.44
CA LEU A 583 -1.27 -15.30 17.33
C LEU A 583 -2.43 -15.91 16.54
N LEU A 584 -2.79 -15.33 15.41
CA LEU A 584 -3.88 -15.80 14.59
C LEU A 584 -3.55 -17.14 13.90
N ARG A 585 -2.31 -17.31 13.41
CA ARG A 585 -1.85 -18.57 12.79
C ARG A 585 -1.71 -19.72 13.79
N ALA A 586 -1.17 -19.47 14.98
CA ALA A 586 -1.05 -20.50 16.02
C ALA A 586 -2.42 -21.10 16.39
N GLY A 587 -3.46 -20.28 16.32
CA GLY A 587 -4.83 -20.74 16.38
C GLY A 587 -5.21 -21.62 15.18
N ASN A 588 -4.90 -21.23 13.95
CA ASN A 588 -5.30 -21.93 12.72
C ASN A 588 -4.76 -23.37 12.64
N LEU A 589 -3.55 -23.63 13.14
CA LEU A 589 -2.96 -24.98 13.15
C LEU A 589 -3.74 -25.99 14.01
N LYS A 590 -4.53 -25.51 14.96
CA LYS A 590 -5.33 -26.35 15.87
C LYS A 590 -6.84 -26.26 15.60
N ARG A 591 -7.28 -25.31 14.77
CA ARG A 591 -8.70 -25.10 14.47
C ARG A 591 -9.18 -25.99 13.34
N SER A 592 -10.43 -26.40 13.42
CA SER A 592 -11.12 -27.09 12.33
C SER A 592 -11.66 -26.14 11.25
N GLN A 593 -11.79 -24.84 11.54
CA GLN A 593 -12.38 -23.82 10.67
C GLN A 593 -11.53 -22.52 10.71
N PRO A 594 -11.34 -21.84 9.57
CA PRO A 594 -10.69 -20.54 9.52
C PRO A 594 -11.53 -19.46 10.23
N ILE A 595 -10.89 -18.31 10.52
CA ILE A 595 -11.62 -17.09 10.91
C ILE A 595 -12.37 -16.59 9.68
N GLU A 596 -13.70 -16.53 9.76
CA GLU A 596 -14.53 -16.03 8.67
C GLU A 596 -14.55 -14.50 8.63
N LEU A 597 -14.47 -13.85 9.81
CA LEU A 597 -14.51 -12.42 9.94
C LEU A 597 -13.61 -11.94 11.09
N LEU A 598 -12.61 -11.14 10.76
CA LEU A 598 -11.83 -10.35 11.71
C LEU A 598 -12.37 -8.91 11.71
N VAL A 599 -12.80 -8.41 12.87
CA VAL A 599 -13.27 -7.02 13.01
C VAL A 599 -12.24 -6.21 13.82
N LEU A 600 -11.83 -5.07 13.27
CA LEU A 600 -10.91 -4.12 13.89
C LEU A 600 -11.65 -2.77 14.00
N SER A 601 -12.37 -2.56 15.13
CA SER A 601 -13.37 -1.50 15.21
C SER A 601 -12.88 -0.14 15.72
N ALA A 602 -11.67 -0.04 16.24
CA ALA A 602 -11.15 1.19 16.84
C ALA A 602 -9.71 1.52 16.39
N CYS A 603 -9.40 1.28 15.14
CA CYS A 603 -8.07 1.52 14.61
C CYS A 603 -7.93 2.95 14.09
N ASN A 604 -6.88 3.65 14.52
CA ASN A 604 -6.41 4.85 13.85
C ASN A 604 -5.59 4.38 12.65
N THR A 605 -6.27 4.21 11.50
CA THR A 605 -5.57 3.81 10.29
C THR A 605 -4.71 4.94 9.79
N ALA A 606 -3.56 4.58 9.29
CA ALA A 606 -2.50 5.45 8.83
C ALA A 606 -3.00 6.72 8.14
N GLU A 607 -2.61 7.83 8.69
CA GLU A 607 -2.73 9.12 8.05
C GLU A 607 -1.99 9.10 6.71
N GLY A 608 -2.75 8.96 5.62
CA GLY A 608 -2.28 9.29 4.28
C GLY A 608 -1.56 8.21 3.47
N ASP A 609 -1.35 7.00 3.96
CA ASP A 609 -0.57 6.00 3.23
C ASP A 609 -1.44 4.99 2.47
N SER A 610 -1.22 4.87 1.15
CA SER A 610 -1.93 3.92 0.27
C SER A 610 -1.65 2.44 0.57
N GLN A 611 -0.62 2.14 1.37
CA GLN A 611 -0.25 0.77 1.74
C GLN A 611 -0.91 0.28 3.04
N ALA A 612 -1.48 1.19 3.85
CA ALA A 612 -2.08 0.82 5.13
C ALA A 612 -3.27 -0.13 4.99
N ILE A 613 -4.12 0.05 3.96
CA ILE A 613 -5.24 -0.87 3.68
C ILE A 613 -4.74 -2.22 3.19
N LEU A 614 -3.68 -2.24 2.38
CA LEU A 614 -3.03 -3.49 2.01
C LEU A 614 -2.45 -4.18 3.25
N GLY A 615 -1.88 -3.42 4.18
CA GLY A 615 -1.42 -3.95 5.46
C GLY A 615 -2.55 -4.64 6.25
N LEU A 616 -3.72 -4.00 6.35
CA LEU A 616 -4.92 -4.57 6.96
C LEU A 616 -5.42 -5.84 6.24
N ALA A 617 -5.55 -5.77 4.92
CA ALA A 617 -5.94 -6.90 4.10
C ALA A 617 -4.91 -8.03 4.20
N GLY A 618 -3.63 -7.69 4.18
CA GLY A 618 -2.54 -8.64 4.28
C GLY A 618 -2.46 -9.34 5.63
N VAL A 619 -2.70 -8.63 6.75
CA VAL A 619 -2.82 -9.24 8.08
C VAL A 619 -3.94 -10.29 8.08
N ALA A 620 -5.11 -9.97 7.52
CA ALA A 620 -6.21 -10.90 7.43
C ALA A 620 -5.88 -12.14 6.61
N VAL A 621 -5.34 -11.94 5.40
CA VAL A 621 -4.97 -13.03 4.48
C VAL A 621 -3.90 -13.92 5.12
N ARG A 622 -2.85 -13.34 5.70
CA ARG A 622 -1.79 -14.10 6.39
C ARG A 622 -2.28 -14.84 7.62
N ALA A 623 -3.17 -14.21 8.37
CA ALA A 623 -3.81 -14.81 9.55
C ALA A 623 -4.81 -15.92 9.19
N GLY A 624 -5.04 -16.19 7.90
CA GLY A 624 -6.03 -17.14 7.42
C GLY A 624 -7.45 -16.68 7.71
N ALA A 625 -7.68 -15.38 7.94
CA ALA A 625 -9.01 -14.82 8.02
C ALA A 625 -9.55 -14.57 6.60
N ARG A 626 -10.79 -14.97 6.34
CA ARG A 626 -11.39 -14.83 5.01
C ARG A 626 -11.84 -13.40 4.71
N SER A 627 -12.18 -12.63 5.73
CA SER A 627 -12.56 -11.22 5.60
C SER A 627 -12.14 -10.41 6.81
N THR A 628 -11.91 -9.13 6.58
CA THR A 628 -11.66 -8.12 7.61
C THR A 628 -12.63 -6.97 7.46
N LEU A 629 -13.24 -6.56 8.55
CA LEU A 629 -13.98 -5.31 8.67
C LEU A 629 -13.13 -4.34 9.49
N ALA A 630 -12.74 -3.22 8.90
CA ALA A 630 -11.87 -2.24 9.56
C ALA A 630 -12.26 -0.81 9.19
N THR A 631 -11.64 0.17 9.86
CA THR A 631 -11.87 1.60 9.60
C THR A 631 -10.70 2.24 8.86
N LEU A 632 -10.98 3.15 7.93
CA LEU A 632 -9.99 3.90 7.15
C LEU A 632 -9.46 5.16 7.84
N TRP A 633 -10.14 5.60 8.88
CA TRP A 633 -9.75 6.73 9.74
C TRP A 633 -10.35 6.56 11.13
N SER A 634 -9.90 7.38 12.08
CA SER A 634 -10.40 7.36 13.46
C SER A 634 -11.90 7.69 13.47
N ALA A 635 -12.72 6.68 13.73
CA ALA A 635 -14.15 6.84 13.85
C ALA A 635 -14.54 7.34 15.24
N ASP A 636 -15.71 7.99 15.33
CA ASP A 636 -16.29 8.38 16.62
C ASP A 636 -16.67 7.14 17.43
N ASP A 637 -16.28 7.13 18.72
CA ASP A 637 -16.45 5.97 19.62
C ASP A 637 -17.91 5.55 19.78
N GLU A 638 -18.86 6.51 19.85
CA GLU A 638 -20.29 6.19 19.97
C GLU A 638 -20.91 5.75 18.65
N ALA A 639 -20.55 6.41 17.53
CA ALA A 639 -21.01 6.00 16.21
C ALA A 639 -20.50 4.60 15.87
N THR A 640 -19.26 4.28 16.23
CA THR A 640 -18.66 2.95 16.07
C THR A 640 -19.45 1.88 16.83
N ALA A 641 -19.69 2.09 18.12
CA ALA A 641 -20.47 1.16 18.93
C ALA A 641 -21.91 0.98 18.41
N ASN A 642 -22.53 2.03 17.86
CA ASN A 642 -23.86 1.95 17.25
C ASN A 642 -23.83 1.19 15.93
N LEU A 643 -22.89 1.49 15.04
CA LEU A 643 -22.76 0.83 13.74
C LEU A 643 -22.45 -0.66 13.92
N MET A 644 -21.52 -1.03 14.80
CA MET A 644 -21.19 -2.42 15.09
C MET A 644 -22.38 -3.19 15.67
N GLY A 645 -23.14 -2.57 16.58
CA GLY A 645 -24.39 -3.16 17.08
C GLY A 645 -25.40 -3.45 15.96
N LYS A 646 -25.61 -2.49 15.04
CA LYS A 646 -26.47 -2.65 13.85
C LYS A 646 -25.93 -3.72 12.90
N PHE A 647 -24.62 -3.70 12.63
CA PHE A 647 -23.96 -4.69 11.78
C PHE A 647 -24.19 -6.12 12.28
N TYR A 648 -23.91 -6.39 13.55
CA TYR A 648 -24.10 -7.71 14.13
C TYR A 648 -25.57 -8.12 14.24
N THR A 649 -26.46 -7.18 14.51
CA THR A 649 -27.91 -7.42 14.46
C THR A 649 -28.35 -7.87 13.07
N ASN A 650 -27.92 -7.14 12.02
CA ASN A 650 -28.23 -7.49 10.65
C ASN A 650 -27.62 -8.85 10.23
N LEU A 651 -26.39 -9.15 10.71
CA LEU A 651 -25.72 -10.42 10.43
C LEU A 651 -26.39 -11.61 11.14
N SER A 652 -26.96 -11.41 12.33
CA SER A 652 -27.59 -12.48 13.14
C SER A 652 -28.99 -12.83 12.72
N GLN A 653 -29.74 -11.87 12.16
CA GLN A 653 -31.19 -12.04 11.87
C GLN A 653 -31.50 -13.02 10.73
N ASN A 654 -30.56 -13.19 9.78
CA ASN A 654 -30.78 -14.04 8.62
C ASN A 654 -29.50 -14.67 8.14
N THR A 655 -29.40 -15.98 8.16
CA THR A 655 -28.24 -16.77 7.71
C THR A 655 -27.94 -16.63 6.21
N GLN A 656 -28.76 -15.91 5.45
CA GLN A 656 -28.56 -15.62 4.02
C GLN A 656 -28.05 -14.19 3.75
N VAL A 657 -27.89 -13.38 4.80
CA VAL A 657 -27.34 -12.01 4.63
C VAL A 657 -25.81 -12.08 4.53
N SER A 658 -25.27 -11.57 3.44
CA SER A 658 -23.83 -11.44 3.27
C SER A 658 -23.23 -10.39 4.24
N LYS A 659 -21.94 -10.52 4.55
CA LYS A 659 -21.22 -9.55 5.38
C LYS A 659 -21.28 -8.13 4.77
N ALA A 660 -21.13 -8.03 3.44
CA ALA A 660 -21.23 -6.74 2.74
C ALA A 660 -22.64 -6.12 2.88
N ARG A 661 -23.70 -6.94 2.76
CA ARG A 661 -25.07 -6.47 2.95
C ARG A 661 -25.37 -6.07 4.39
N ALA A 662 -24.84 -6.81 5.37
CA ALA A 662 -24.98 -6.45 6.78
C ALA A 662 -24.31 -5.11 7.09
N LEU A 663 -23.12 -4.87 6.53
CA LEU A 663 -22.41 -3.58 6.66
C LEU A 663 -23.19 -2.45 6.00
N ARG A 664 -23.59 -2.61 4.74
CA ARG A 664 -24.40 -1.60 4.03
C ARG A 664 -25.65 -1.22 4.81
N LYS A 665 -26.41 -2.20 5.31
CA LYS A 665 -27.62 -1.94 6.11
C LYS A 665 -27.27 -1.13 7.37
N ALA A 666 -26.23 -1.50 8.09
CA ALA A 666 -25.79 -0.78 9.29
C ALA A 666 -25.40 0.68 8.97
N GLN A 667 -24.68 0.90 7.87
CA GLN A 667 -24.32 2.24 7.39
C GLN A 667 -25.56 3.06 7.00
N LEU A 668 -26.51 2.47 6.27
CA LEU A 668 -27.76 3.14 5.90
C LEU A 668 -28.64 3.45 7.13
N GLU A 669 -28.77 2.54 8.07
CA GLU A 669 -29.50 2.77 9.32
C GLU A 669 -28.90 3.91 10.14
N LEU A 670 -27.57 4.06 10.15
CA LEU A 670 -26.92 5.16 10.82
C LEU A 670 -27.11 6.49 10.06
N LEU A 671 -26.95 6.47 8.73
CA LEU A 671 -27.19 7.63 7.86
C LEU A 671 -28.63 8.17 7.94
N MET A 672 -29.61 7.28 8.14
CA MET A 672 -31.04 7.60 8.18
C MET A 672 -31.57 7.88 9.58
N GLU A 673 -30.76 7.80 10.63
CA GLU A 673 -31.21 8.16 11.97
C GLU A 673 -31.73 9.59 12.02
N SER A 674 -32.82 9.78 12.79
CA SER A 674 -33.54 11.07 12.89
C SER A 674 -32.67 12.18 13.52
N ASP A 675 -31.71 11.81 14.35
CA ASP A 675 -30.71 12.74 14.85
C ASP A 675 -29.64 12.98 13.79
N SER A 676 -29.71 14.15 13.22
CA SER A 676 -28.97 14.60 12.03
C SER A 676 -27.44 14.54 12.14
N GLN A 677 -26.89 14.26 13.32
CA GLN A 677 -25.44 14.21 13.52
C GLN A 677 -24.77 13.09 12.73
N TYR A 678 -25.44 11.95 12.55
CA TYR A 678 -24.88 10.79 11.83
C TYR A 678 -25.06 10.86 10.31
N ARG A 679 -25.65 11.91 9.75
CA ARG A 679 -25.74 12.09 8.28
C ARG A 679 -24.40 12.32 7.63
N HIS A 680 -23.44 12.87 8.37
CA HIS A 680 -22.12 13.15 7.84
C HIS A 680 -21.33 11.85 7.66
N PRO A 681 -20.65 11.65 6.49
CA PRO A 681 -19.91 10.42 6.18
C PRO A 681 -18.80 10.08 7.18
N PHE A 682 -18.30 11.05 7.93
CA PHE A 682 -17.34 10.85 9.00
C PHE A 682 -17.75 9.70 9.95
N TYR A 683 -19.04 9.53 10.22
CA TYR A 683 -19.55 8.59 11.21
C TYR A 683 -19.80 7.18 10.66
N TRP A 684 -20.21 7.04 9.39
CA TRP A 684 -20.67 5.77 8.84
C TRP A 684 -19.76 5.23 7.72
N ALA A 685 -19.07 6.13 6.99
CA ALA A 685 -18.31 5.73 5.82
C ALA A 685 -16.96 5.05 6.11
N PRO A 686 -16.24 5.27 7.26
CA PRO A 686 -14.91 4.74 7.44
C PRO A 686 -14.83 3.21 7.40
N PHE A 687 -15.93 2.52 7.66
CA PHE A 687 -15.96 1.06 7.74
C PHE A 687 -15.92 0.43 6.35
N VAL A 688 -14.91 -0.41 6.13
CA VAL A 688 -14.71 -1.14 4.88
C VAL A 688 -14.58 -2.63 5.15
N LEU A 689 -15.20 -3.42 4.31
CA LEU A 689 -15.07 -4.87 4.30
C LEU A 689 -14.07 -5.28 3.22
N VAL A 690 -13.03 -5.99 3.62
CA VAL A 690 -11.97 -6.48 2.73
C VAL A 690 -11.96 -8.00 2.72
N GLY A 691 -11.86 -8.61 1.54
CA GLY A 691 -11.83 -10.06 1.34
C GLY A 691 -13.19 -10.66 1.03
N ASN A 692 -13.56 -11.77 1.66
CA ASN A 692 -14.80 -12.47 1.41
C ASN A 692 -16.04 -11.65 1.83
N TRP A 693 -16.84 -11.23 0.87
CA TRP A 693 -18.04 -10.40 1.08
C TRP A 693 -19.32 -11.18 1.41
N LEU A 694 -19.34 -12.52 1.15
CA LEU A 694 -20.48 -13.40 1.34
C LEU A 694 -20.73 -13.79 2.80
#